data_9348c7285728390c5299c0af763256ce
#
_entry.id   9348c7285728390c5299c0af763256ce
#
_cell.length_a   1.000
_cell.length_b   1.000
_cell.length_c   1.000
_cell.angle_alpha   90.00
_cell.angle_beta   90.00
_cell.angle_gamma   90.00
#
_symmetry.space_group_name_H-M   'P 1'
#
loop_
_entity.id
_entity.type
_entity.pdbx_description
1 polymer ?
#
loop_
_entity_poly.entity_id
_entity_poly.type
_entity_poly.pdbx_seq_one_letter_code
_entity_poly.pdbx_strand_id
1 'polypeptide(L)'
;MPESGTLTFESGYSNVAFLPGLGVSRMYRPGVFGQDRLWEPNGLNDIDQLTFSSDTRASQFADIYTHDVIDQTLLQVDNWPGTNAYKEFIEFMDDEVAGEGKSINEWKALSYDWRMMLGDLLQKGTITGTENGKDKVLYFQQTDEPYILEELRRLAETSATGKVTLITHSNGGLLAKYLLKELENPAHPYHDVLGKMDKLILVASPQVGTPEAIASLLHGTTNIAKGTAREFAESIPATYHLLPSSGYFTTVETPVIEFSDEITNVEELSDLAGTSITTASALRDFMTGREGKWADPKSDDIDTPNVVDPFFLDYAENVHTTLTSWIPPEGFEVVQIAGWGVDTVRGISYDDCDTPFCADTLEHLDRALEQTIDGDGTVVVPSALWMATSTPDVERWWVDLFKHNNLFQAFFNRDRNHASILEVDELQIFLKGVITGDRVVDDGGIIVSSQPAGGTQKRLRFTLHSPVELHLYDGMGRHTGLILNPDPTSDIHLYEKQIPNSYYREFGEVKYAGANTATTTTVFLRGEALSSFTFSIDEIQGNDVVATSTAFINIPVTASTTAAMVIPAGGISSLPPELVIDVDGDGTDDLMLEGSEEGISAADLLTILKGIVKTLDLPDNKEKKLLKSIGKVEKELAKEHKNKKVEKQKTKQAFKDLLEVIKRFEKKGVLTAEEAEELREVITRIRDKTSV
;
A
#
# COMPACT_ATOMS: atom_id res chain seq x y z
N MET A 1 13.42 -24.76 61.34
CA MET A 1 13.88 -24.79 59.95
C MET A 1 13.70 -23.35 59.43
N PRO A 2 14.71 -22.67 58.93
CA PRO A 2 14.54 -21.35 58.39
C PRO A 2 13.72 -21.47 57.11
N GLU A 3 12.71 -20.61 56.95
CA GLU A 3 11.97 -20.43 55.72
C GLU A 3 12.95 -20.10 54.59
N SER A 4 12.87 -20.86 53.53
CA SER A 4 13.57 -20.56 52.28
C SER A 4 12.95 -19.31 51.68
N GLY A 5 13.51 -18.16 51.99
CA GLY A 5 13.18 -16.94 51.28
C GLY A 5 13.58 -17.12 49.82
N THR A 6 12.62 -17.12 48.92
CA THR A 6 12.83 -17.01 47.49
C THR A 6 13.45 -15.64 47.27
N LEU A 7 14.74 -15.59 46.87
CA LEU A 7 15.36 -14.38 46.36
C LEU A 7 14.68 -14.05 45.06
N THR A 8 13.74 -13.13 45.08
CA THR A 8 13.26 -12.47 43.85
C THR A 8 14.32 -11.47 43.44
N PHE A 9 15.02 -11.80 42.33
CA PHE A 9 15.85 -10.81 41.66
C PHE A 9 14.90 -9.81 41.00
N GLU A 10 14.79 -8.62 41.55
CA GLU A 10 14.10 -7.52 40.90
C GLU A 10 15.02 -6.95 39.82
N SER A 11 14.44 -6.67 38.62
CA SER A 11 15.15 -5.96 37.56
C SER A 11 15.42 -4.52 38.01
N GLY A 12 16.48 -3.90 37.51
CA GLY A 12 16.83 -2.50 37.80
C GLY A 12 16.16 -1.49 36.89
N TYR A 13 15.34 -1.90 35.91
CA TYR A 13 14.85 -1.07 34.82
C TYR A 13 13.31 -0.92 34.86
N SER A 14 12.82 0.07 34.10
CA SER A 14 11.39 0.37 34.02
C SER A 14 10.64 -0.71 33.27
N ASN A 15 9.44 -1.03 33.73
CA ASN A 15 8.50 -1.88 33.00
C ASN A 15 8.17 -1.27 31.64
N VAL A 16 7.70 -2.10 30.69
CA VAL A 16 7.45 -1.69 29.31
C VAL A 16 5.97 -1.82 28.96
N ALA A 17 5.40 -0.78 28.38
CA ALA A 17 4.14 -0.83 27.67
C ALA A 17 4.40 -0.71 26.17
N PHE A 18 3.74 -1.56 25.37
CA PHE A 18 3.81 -1.53 23.92
C PHE A 18 2.47 -1.10 23.31
N LEU A 19 2.50 -0.05 22.48
CA LEU A 19 1.35 0.43 21.73
C LEU A 19 1.52 0.04 20.24
N PRO A 20 0.70 -0.90 19.73
CA PRO A 20 0.81 -1.41 18.37
C PRO A 20 0.36 -0.39 17.31
N GLY A 21 0.60 -0.72 16.02
CA GLY A 21 0.18 0.07 14.87
C GLY A 21 -1.31 -0.05 14.54
N LEU A 22 -1.69 0.63 13.46
CA LEU A 22 -3.01 0.52 12.85
C LEU A 22 -3.22 -0.91 12.33
N GLY A 23 -4.41 -1.47 12.56
CA GLY A 23 -4.76 -2.79 12.06
C GLY A 23 -4.10 -3.97 12.78
N VAL A 24 -3.30 -3.73 13.84
CA VAL A 24 -2.51 -4.81 14.47
C VAL A 24 -3.05 -5.24 15.84
N SER A 25 -4.21 -4.76 16.27
CA SER A 25 -5.01 -5.39 17.33
C SER A 25 -6.17 -6.14 16.69
N ARG A 26 -6.36 -7.41 17.06
CA ARG A 26 -7.50 -8.19 16.57
C ARG A 26 -8.80 -7.67 17.15
N MET A 27 -9.85 -7.68 16.34
CA MET A 27 -11.20 -7.27 16.72
C MET A 27 -12.14 -8.45 16.70
N TYR A 28 -13.00 -8.53 17.71
CA TYR A 28 -13.92 -9.64 17.93
C TYR A 28 -15.30 -9.16 18.30
N ARG A 29 -16.28 -10.04 18.09
CA ARG A 29 -17.63 -9.94 18.66
C ARG A 29 -18.02 -11.22 19.36
N PRO A 30 -19.02 -11.21 20.28
CA PRO A 30 -19.64 -12.43 20.78
C PRO A 30 -20.30 -13.20 19.62
N GLY A 31 -19.85 -14.43 19.38
CA GLY A 31 -20.42 -15.33 18.36
C GLY A 31 -21.34 -16.38 18.97
N VAL A 32 -22.07 -17.10 18.12
CA VAL A 32 -23.00 -18.18 18.54
C VAL A 32 -22.27 -19.32 19.26
N PHE A 33 -21.02 -19.58 18.92
CA PHE A 33 -20.19 -20.67 19.47
C PHE A 33 -18.90 -20.17 20.15
N GLY A 34 -18.91 -18.96 20.74
CA GLY A 34 -17.76 -18.37 21.38
C GLY A 34 -17.53 -16.94 20.92
N GLN A 35 -16.35 -16.65 20.36
CA GLN A 35 -16.03 -15.37 19.74
C GLN A 35 -16.02 -15.48 18.21
N ASP A 36 -16.45 -14.41 17.57
CA ASP A 36 -16.36 -14.21 16.14
C ASP A 36 -15.27 -13.16 15.87
N ARG A 37 -14.28 -13.50 15.05
CA ARG A 37 -13.18 -12.61 14.73
C ARG A 37 -13.52 -11.82 13.47
N LEU A 38 -13.58 -10.50 13.61
CA LEU A 38 -13.84 -9.56 12.51
C LEU A 38 -12.55 -9.03 11.87
N TRP A 39 -11.49 -8.92 12.67
CA TRP A 39 -10.16 -8.49 12.21
C TRP A 39 -9.07 -9.38 12.83
N GLU A 40 -8.20 -10.00 12.08
CA GLU A 40 -8.14 -10.11 10.60
C GLU A 40 -9.40 -10.80 10.06
N PRO A 41 -10.00 -10.26 8.98
CA PRO A 41 -11.24 -10.79 8.47
C PRO A 41 -11.08 -12.28 8.06
N ASN A 42 -12.07 -13.09 8.38
CA ASN A 42 -12.09 -14.54 8.08
C ASN A 42 -13.45 -15.02 7.58
N GLY A 43 -14.39 -14.11 7.39
CA GLY A 43 -15.73 -14.35 6.90
C GLY A 43 -16.26 -13.24 6.01
N LEU A 44 -17.37 -13.52 5.34
CA LEU A 44 -18.12 -12.51 4.59
C LEU A 44 -18.66 -11.43 5.53
N ASN A 45 -18.61 -10.18 5.11
CA ASN A 45 -19.09 -9.00 5.82
C ASN A 45 -18.35 -8.67 7.14
N ASP A 46 -17.17 -9.22 7.40
CA ASP A 46 -16.41 -8.85 8.59
C ASP A 46 -15.98 -7.39 8.54
N ILE A 47 -15.55 -6.93 7.37
CA ILE A 47 -15.18 -5.52 7.13
C ILE A 47 -16.39 -4.60 7.30
N ASP A 48 -17.54 -4.97 6.76
CA ASP A 48 -18.79 -4.19 6.89
C ASP A 48 -19.18 -3.98 8.37
N GLN A 49 -18.94 -5.00 9.20
CA GLN A 49 -19.19 -4.90 10.64
C GLN A 49 -18.20 -3.97 11.36
N LEU A 50 -17.01 -3.78 10.81
CA LEU A 50 -16.00 -2.86 11.33
C LEU A 50 -16.19 -1.41 10.87
N THR A 51 -16.91 -1.20 9.78
CA THR A 51 -17.20 0.12 9.20
C THR A 51 -18.01 0.98 10.18
N PHE A 52 -17.65 2.26 10.30
CA PHE A 52 -18.42 3.21 11.10
C PHE A 52 -19.63 3.71 10.31
N SER A 53 -20.71 4.03 11.01
CA SER A 53 -21.89 4.64 10.39
C SER A 53 -21.59 6.08 9.93
N SER A 54 -21.92 6.41 8.70
CA SER A 54 -21.80 7.77 8.16
C SER A 54 -22.64 8.80 8.95
N ASP A 55 -23.82 8.40 9.47
CA ASP A 55 -24.70 9.28 10.23
C ASP A 55 -24.16 9.62 11.62
N THR A 56 -23.63 8.63 12.32
CA THR A 56 -23.17 8.77 13.73
C THR A 56 -21.65 8.91 13.86
N ARG A 57 -20.90 8.60 12.80
CA ARG A 57 -19.44 8.56 12.78
C ARG A 57 -18.85 7.72 13.91
N ALA A 58 -19.51 6.61 14.20
CA ALA A 58 -19.16 5.68 15.27
C ALA A 58 -19.42 4.24 14.86
N SER A 59 -18.80 3.30 15.58
CA SER A 59 -19.04 1.87 15.38
C SER A 59 -20.52 1.54 15.44
N GLN A 60 -21.02 0.80 14.46
CA GLN A 60 -22.41 0.32 14.41
C GLN A 60 -22.71 -0.71 15.49
N PHE A 61 -21.70 -1.37 16.03
CA PHE A 61 -21.82 -2.45 17.00
C PHE A 61 -21.14 -2.08 18.32
N ALA A 62 -21.92 -2.10 19.38
CA ALA A 62 -21.46 -1.76 20.74
C ALA A 62 -20.68 -2.87 21.44
N ASP A 63 -20.65 -4.06 20.85
CA ASP A 63 -20.10 -5.29 21.43
C ASP A 63 -18.78 -5.74 20.80
N ILE A 64 -18.19 -4.89 19.93
CA ILE A 64 -16.85 -5.14 19.38
C ILE A 64 -15.79 -4.88 20.46
N TYR A 65 -14.91 -5.85 20.66
CA TYR A 65 -13.83 -5.79 21.65
C TYR A 65 -12.50 -6.27 21.06
N THR A 66 -11.40 -5.95 21.74
CA THR A 66 -10.07 -6.49 21.48
C THR A 66 -9.52 -7.18 22.72
N HIS A 67 -8.59 -8.12 22.57
CA HIS A 67 -7.86 -8.73 23.69
C HIS A 67 -6.42 -9.09 23.37
N ASP A 68 -6.01 -9.02 22.11
CA ASP A 68 -4.66 -9.38 21.69
C ASP A 68 -4.15 -8.52 20.53
N VAL A 69 -2.85 -8.46 20.41
CA VAL A 69 -2.15 -7.94 19.23
C VAL A 69 -1.83 -9.09 18.28
N ILE A 70 -1.72 -8.77 17.00
CA ILE A 70 -1.38 -9.76 15.97
C ILE A 70 0.10 -10.11 16.12
N ASP A 71 0.37 -11.29 16.60
CA ASP A 71 1.69 -11.91 16.63
C ASP A 71 2.06 -12.45 15.23
N GLN A 72 1.19 -13.28 14.69
CA GLN A 72 1.31 -13.90 13.39
C GLN A 72 -0.06 -13.89 12.72
N THR A 73 -0.13 -13.57 11.43
CA THR A 73 -1.37 -13.67 10.67
C THR A 73 -1.77 -15.13 10.46
N LEU A 74 -3.06 -15.40 10.51
CA LEU A 74 -3.59 -16.76 10.31
C LEU A 74 -3.67 -17.13 8.82
N LEU A 75 -3.74 -16.15 7.95
CA LEU A 75 -3.58 -16.32 6.51
C LEU A 75 -2.08 -16.22 6.23
N GLN A 76 -1.46 -17.31 5.81
CA GLN A 76 -0.06 -17.32 5.34
C GLN A 76 0.05 -16.60 4.00
N VAL A 77 -0.12 -15.29 4.00
CA VAL A 77 -0.09 -14.47 2.81
C VAL A 77 0.84 -13.31 3.05
N ASP A 78 1.87 -13.21 2.26
CA ASP A 78 3.05 -12.37 2.46
C ASP A 78 2.82 -10.85 2.43
N ASN A 79 1.60 -10.32 2.32
CA ASN A 79 1.36 -8.87 2.25
C ASN A 79 0.23 -8.30 3.10
N TRP A 80 -0.49 -9.08 3.80
CA TRP A 80 -1.26 -8.63 4.95
C TRP A 80 -0.28 -8.43 6.11
N PRO A 81 -0.47 -7.46 7.05
CA PRO A 81 0.64 -7.02 7.87
C PRO A 81 1.46 -8.22 8.37
N GLY A 82 2.40 -8.62 7.56
CA GLY A 82 3.40 -9.69 7.58
C GLY A 82 2.96 -11.02 8.19
N THR A 83 3.35 -12.12 7.63
CA THR A 83 3.20 -13.45 8.26
C THR A 83 3.63 -13.46 9.73
N ASN A 84 4.62 -12.63 10.09
CA ASN A 84 4.96 -12.27 11.47
C ASN A 84 4.87 -10.75 11.60
N ALA A 85 3.87 -10.23 12.29
CA ALA A 85 3.80 -8.81 12.62
C ALA A 85 4.67 -8.50 13.85
N TYR A 86 4.44 -9.21 14.96
CA TYR A 86 5.14 -8.99 16.22
C TYR A 86 5.54 -10.29 16.94
N LYS A 87 5.60 -11.41 16.28
CA LYS A 87 5.85 -12.70 16.93
C LYS A 87 7.21 -12.76 17.62
N GLU A 88 8.27 -12.51 16.87
CA GLU A 88 9.63 -12.55 17.39
C GLU A 88 9.87 -11.43 18.42
N PHE A 89 9.26 -10.25 18.20
CA PHE A 89 9.29 -9.17 19.18
C PHE A 89 8.58 -9.53 20.50
N ILE A 90 7.41 -10.17 20.44
CA ILE A 90 6.70 -10.65 21.64
C ILE A 90 7.53 -11.70 22.37
N GLU A 91 8.06 -12.68 21.65
CA GLU A 91 8.93 -13.71 22.21
C GLU A 91 10.19 -13.10 22.87
N PHE A 92 10.81 -12.12 22.21
CA PHE A 92 11.93 -11.36 22.78
C PHE A 92 11.55 -10.60 24.07
N MET A 93 10.42 -9.92 24.09
CA MET A 93 9.96 -9.20 25.29
C MET A 93 9.58 -10.14 26.43
N ASP A 94 9.01 -11.31 26.12
CA ASP A 94 8.71 -12.36 27.10
C ASP A 94 10.01 -12.90 27.73
N ASP A 95 11.07 -13.08 26.94
CA ASP A 95 12.37 -13.50 27.41
C ASP A 95 13.02 -12.46 28.35
N GLU A 96 12.80 -11.15 28.12
CA GLU A 96 13.33 -10.07 28.97
C GLU A 96 12.70 -10.02 30.38
N VAL A 97 11.57 -10.66 30.59
CA VAL A 97 10.91 -10.79 31.92
C VAL A 97 11.13 -12.16 32.54
N ALA A 98 11.70 -13.15 31.81
CA ALA A 98 11.86 -14.51 32.24
C ALA A 98 13.25 -14.79 32.89
N GLY A 99 13.27 -15.59 33.96
CA GLY A 99 14.47 -16.20 34.52
C GLY A 99 15.46 -15.30 35.27
N GLU A 100 16.67 -15.84 35.52
CA GLU A 100 17.77 -15.09 36.12
C GLU A 100 18.39 -14.13 35.09
N GLY A 101 18.58 -12.87 35.48
CA GLY A 101 19.15 -11.84 34.59
C GLY A 101 18.11 -11.11 33.74
N LYS A 102 16.82 -11.24 34.08
CA LYS A 102 15.74 -10.45 33.44
C LYS A 102 16.04 -8.95 33.50
N SER A 103 15.75 -8.24 32.42
CA SER A 103 15.95 -6.79 32.33
C SER A 103 14.85 -5.99 33.00
N ILE A 104 13.59 -6.45 32.89
CA ILE A 104 12.40 -5.77 33.38
C ILE A 104 11.54 -6.73 34.21
N ASN A 105 10.68 -6.19 35.10
CA ASN A 105 9.79 -7.03 35.91
C ASN A 105 8.57 -7.47 35.12
N GLU A 106 8.04 -6.62 34.25
CA GLU A 106 6.82 -6.86 33.51
C GLU A 106 6.81 -6.05 32.21
N TRP A 107 6.16 -6.58 31.18
CA TRP A 107 5.78 -5.83 29.99
C TRP A 107 4.35 -6.18 29.59
N LYS A 108 3.70 -5.30 28.81
CA LYS A 108 2.37 -5.56 28.28
C LYS A 108 2.18 -4.89 26.93
N ALA A 109 1.74 -5.67 25.94
CA ALA A 109 1.17 -5.12 24.71
C ALA A 109 -0.28 -4.67 24.99
N LEU A 110 -0.55 -3.40 24.76
CA LEU A 110 -1.85 -2.78 25.01
C LEU A 110 -2.66 -2.79 23.70
N SER A 111 -3.49 -3.82 23.50
CA SER A 111 -4.40 -3.86 22.37
C SER A 111 -5.49 -2.79 22.52
N TYR A 112 -5.82 -2.12 21.43
CA TYR A 112 -6.83 -1.07 21.40
C TYR A 112 -7.65 -1.10 20.12
N ASP A 113 -8.83 -0.48 20.15
CA ASP A 113 -9.65 -0.32 18.95
C ASP A 113 -9.04 0.78 18.05
N TRP A 114 -8.18 0.37 17.16
CA TRP A 114 -7.40 1.24 16.29
C TRP A 114 -8.25 2.06 15.30
N ARG A 115 -9.54 1.76 15.14
CA ARG A 115 -10.48 2.51 14.30
C ARG A 115 -10.84 3.87 14.90
N MET A 116 -10.70 4.01 16.24
CA MET A 116 -11.21 5.11 17.03
C MET A 116 -10.40 6.40 16.88
N MET A 117 -11.00 7.52 17.27
CA MET A 117 -10.29 8.77 17.52
C MET A 117 -9.30 8.60 18.69
N LEU A 118 -8.11 9.22 18.59
CA LEU A 118 -7.07 9.10 19.64
C LEU A 118 -7.57 9.57 21.02
N GLY A 119 -8.35 10.66 21.05
CA GLY A 119 -8.93 11.15 22.30
C GLY A 119 -9.95 10.17 22.91
N ASP A 120 -10.69 9.45 22.12
CA ASP A 120 -11.64 8.43 22.57
C ASP A 120 -10.93 7.26 23.25
N LEU A 121 -9.77 6.84 22.72
CA LEU A 121 -8.97 5.77 23.31
C LEU A 121 -8.48 6.09 24.71
N LEU A 122 -8.33 7.38 25.06
CA LEU A 122 -7.93 7.84 26.41
C LEU A 122 -9.10 8.03 27.36
N GLN A 123 -10.33 7.92 26.90
CA GLN A 123 -11.56 8.09 27.70
C GLN A 123 -12.41 6.81 27.73
N LYS A 124 -12.06 5.81 26.92
CA LYS A 124 -12.79 4.57 26.77
C LYS A 124 -11.88 3.36 27.07
N GLY A 125 -12.41 2.18 26.93
CA GLY A 125 -11.68 0.94 27.20
C GLY A 125 -12.01 0.37 28.58
N THR A 126 -13.07 -0.46 28.61
CA THR A 126 -13.50 -1.15 29.83
C THR A 126 -13.18 -2.63 29.71
N ILE A 127 -12.51 -3.20 30.73
CA ILE A 127 -12.29 -4.65 30.81
C ILE A 127 -13.63 -5.33 31.13
N THR A 128 -14.10 -6.18 30.23
CA THR A 128 -15.38 -6.90 30.34
C THR A 128 -15.22 -8.39 30.72
N GLY A 129 -14.00 -8.85 30.86
CA GLY A 129 -13.63 -10.24 31.17
C GLY A 129 -12.25 -10.58 30.65
N THR A 130 -11.95 -11.86 30.58
CA THR A 130 -10.68 -12.37 30.03
C THR A 130 -10.94 -13.43 28.97
N GLU A 131 -10.07 -13.52 27.99
CA GLU A 131 -10.05 -14.56 26.97
C GLU A 131 -8.61 -15.07 26.81
N ASN A 132 -8.41 -16.39 26.95
CA ASN A 132 -7.07 -16.99 26.91
C ASN A 132 -6.05 -16.31 27.85
N GLY A 133 -6.51 -15.82 29.02
CA GLY A 133 -5.66 -15.11 29.98
C GLY A 133 -5.37 -13.66 29.66
N LYS A 134 -5.93 -13.10 28.58
CA LYS A 134 -5.79 -11.70 28.16
C LYS A 134 -7.08 -10.92 28.43
N ASP A 135 -6.97 -9.64 28.75
CA ASP A 135 -8.12 -8.78 29.04
C ASP A 135 -8.95 -8.50 27.80
N LYS A 136 -10.27 -8.72 27.88
CA LYS A 136 -11.24 -8.33 26.86
C LYS A 136 -11.60 -6.87 27.05
N VAL A 137 -11.17 -6.00 26.15
CA VAL A 137 -11.33 -4.55 26.27
C VAL A 137 -12.35 -4.06 25.26
N LEU A 138 -13.40 -3.42 25.76
CA LEU A 138 -14.49 -2.82 24.99
C LEU A 138 -14.33 -1.30 24.98
N TYR A 139 -14.25 -0.69 23.78
CA TYR A 139 -14.04 0.77 23.62
C TYR A 139 -15.31 1.55 23.28
N PHE A 140 -16.48 1.00 23.49
CA PHE A 140 -17.73 1.63 23.06
C PHE A 140 -18.19 2.79 23.95
N GLN A 141 -17.96 2.71 25.26
CA GLN A 141 -18.43 3.69 26.23
C GLN A 141 -17.28 4.37 26.98
N GLN A 142 -17.51 5.64 27.37
CA GLN A 142 -16.61 6.34 28.28
C GLN A 142 -16.60 5.68 29.65
N THR A 143 -15.47 5.74 30.33
CA THR A 143 -15.26 5.18 31.65
C THR A 143 -14.37 6.11 32.50
N ASP A 144 -14.52 6.06 33.82
CA ASP A 144 -13.64 6.76 34.77
C ASP A 144 -12.28 6.04 34.89
N GLU A 145 -12.19 4.80 34.43
CA GLU A 145 -11.00 3.93 34.45
C GLU A 145 -10.63 3.45 33.04
N PRO A 146 -10.12 4.34 32.16
CA PRO A 146 -9.77 3.96 30.78
C PRO A 146 -8.57 3.00 30.77
N TYR A 147 -8.74 1.89 30.06
CA TYR A 147 -7.82 0.76 30.03
C TYR A 147 -6.34 1.14 29.85
N ILE A 148 -6.03 1.95 28.84
CA ILE A 148 -4.63 2.31 28.53
C ILE A 148 -4.00 3.07 29.71
N LEU A 149 -4.70 4.05 30.27
CA LEU A 149 -4.18 4.87 31.36
C LEU A 149 -4.07 4.09 32.68
N GLU A 150 -5.03 3.21 32.96
CA GLU A 150 -4.96 2.32 34.12
C GLU A 150 -3.80 1.34 34.02
N GLU A 151 -3.59 0.74 32.84
CA GLU A 151 -2.47 -0.19 32.64
C GLU A 151 -1.11 0.50 32.75
N LEU A 152 -0.97 1.71 32.23
CA LEU A 152 0.26 2.49 32.42
C LEU A 152 0.53 2.79 33.90
N ARG A 153 -0.53 3.16 34.68
CA ARG A 153 -0.42 3.37 36.09
C ARG A 153 0.00 2.10 36.83
N ARG A 154 -0.66 0.97 36.52
CA ARG A 154 -0.36 -0.35 37.09
C ARG A 154 1.06 -0.82 36.80
N LEU A 155 1.49 -0.71 35.52
CA LEU A 155 2.86 -1.07 35.13
C LEU A 155 3.91 -0.22 35.86
N ALA A 156 3.65 1.05 36.10
CA ALA A 156 4.53 1.88 36.87
C ALA A 156 4.61 1.43 38.38
N GLU A 157 3.47 1.04 38.96
CA GLU A 157 3.41 0.56 40.34
C GLU A 157 4.18 -0.74 40.59
N THR A 158 4.22 -1.65 39.57
CA THR A 158 4.97 -2.92 39.61
C THR A 158 6.41 -2.78 39.15
N SER A 159 6.80 -1.61 38.64
CA SER A 159 8.13 -1.35 38.10
C SER A 159 9.16 -1.11 39.20
N ALA A 160 10.38 -1.62 39.00
CA ALA A 160 11.50 -1.37 39.93
C ALA A 160 11.86 0.13 40.07
N THR A 161 11.62 0.92 39.02
CA THR A 161 11.89 2.36 38.97
C THR A 161 10.67 3.20 39.36
N GLY A 162 9.48 2.60 39.48
CA GLY A 162 8.21 3.32 39.59
C GLY A 162 7.79 4.01 38.31
N LYS A 163 8.39 3.64 37.16
CA LYS A 163 8.15 4.24 35.87
C LYS A 163 7.91 3.20 34.78
N VAL A 164 7.42 3.65 33.60
CA VAL A 164 7.13 2.85 32.42
C VAL A 164 7.83 3.42 31.20
N THR A 165 8.52 2.57 30.44
CA THR A 165 8.99 2.88 29.08
C THR A 165 7.89 2.57 28.07
N LEU A 166 7.57 3.53 27.21
CA LEU A 166 6.65 3.33 26.09
C LEU A 166 7.43 2.92 24.85
N ILE A 167 7.20 1.71 24.35
CA ILE A 167 7.59 1.30 23.00
C ILE A 167 6.36 1.40 22.12
N THR A 168 6.49 2.02 20.95
CA THR A 168 5.37 2.23 20.02
C THR A 168 5.77 1.84 18.62
N HIS A 169 4.80 1.36 17.85
CA HIS A 169 4.97 1.12 16.44
C HIS A 169 3.91 1.90 15.64
N SER A 170 4.35 2.56 14.53
CA SER A 170 3.43 3.18 13.59
C SER A 170 2.42 4.13 14.26
N ASN A 171 1.11 3.94 14.05
CA ASN A 171 0.00 4.69 14.68
C ASN A 171 0.08 4.72 16.22
N GLY A 172 0.63 3.69 16.85
CA GLY A 172 0.84 3.67 18.29
C GLY A 172 1.70 4.83 18.81
N GLY A 173 2.61 5.35 17.97
CA GLY A 173 3.40 6.54 18.31
C GLY A 173 2.59 7.82 18.28
N LEU A 174 1.60 7.94 17.42
CA LEU A 174 0.66 9.07 17.44
C LEU A 174 -0.18 9.04 18.70
N LEU A 175 -0.69 7.86 19.07
CA LEU A 175 -1.44 7.67 20.33
C LEU A 175 -0.59 8.02 21.55
N ALA A 176 0.68 7.58 21.61
CA ALA A 176 1.58 7.90 22.71
C ALA A 176 1.84 9.41 22.84
N LYS A 177 2.14 10.09 21.74
CA LYS A 177 2.36 11.55 21.75
C LYS A 177 1.09 12.30 22.17
N TYR A 178 -0.07 11.89 21.65
CA TYR A 178 -1.36 12.47 21.98
C TYR A 178 -1.64 12.28 23.50
N LEU A 179 -1.44 11.08 24.02
CA LEU A 179 -1.55 10.74 25.45
C LEU A 179 -0.64 11.64 26.29
N LEU A 180 0.65 11.73 25.97
CA LEU A 180 1.61 12.53 26.73
C LEU A 180 1.22 14.02 26.73
N LYS A 181 0.72 14.53 25.60
CA LYS A 181 0.24 15.93 25.52
C LYS A 181 -1.00 16.17 26.37
N GLU A 182 -1.99 15.27 26.34
CA GLU A 182 -3.20 15.39 27.17
C GLU A 182 -2.87 15.35 28.68
N LEU A 183 -1.92 14.50 29.06
CA LEU A 183 -1.48 14.39 30.46
C LEU A 183 -0.68 15.61 30.97
N GLU A 184 -0.24 16.53 30.12
CA GLU A 184 0.34 17.81 30.55
C GLU A 184 -0.70 18.70 31.28
N ASN A 185 -1.99 18.49 31.03
CA ASN A 185 -3.06 19.23 31.67
C ASN A 185 -3.17 18.83 33.17
N PRO A 186 -2.88 19.72 34.14
CA PRO A 186 -2.95 19.38 35.55
C PRO A 186 -4.36 19.02 36.06
N ALA A 187 -5.39 19.37 35.31
CA ALA A 187 -6.78 19.00 35.59
C ALA A 187 -7.17 17.62 35.12
N HIS A 188 -6.31 16.96 34.32
CA HIS A 188 -6.57 15.61 33.80
C HIS A 188 -6.54 14.60 34.96
N PRO A 189 -7.52 13.68 35.09
CA PRO A 189 -7.58 12.71 36.22
C PRO A 189 -6.32 11.83 36.33
N TYR A 190 -5.61 11.64 35.22
CA TYR A 190 -4.39 10.82 35.11
C TYR A 190 -3.13 11.66 34.92
N HIS A 191 -3.14 12.95 35.27
CA HIS A 191 -1.95 13.82 35.20
C HIS A 191 -0.72 13.22 35.91
N ASP A 192 -0.95 12.47 37.00
CA ASP A 192 0.11 11.79 37.75
C ASP A 192 0.87 10.75 36.96
N VAL A 193 0.24 10.16 35.93
CA VAL A 193 0.85 9.16 35.03
C VAL A 193 1.98 9.80 34.21
N LEU A 194 1.91 11.09 33.87
CA LEU A 194 2.97 11.77 33.13
C LEU A 194 4.33 11.67 33.87
N GLY A 195 4.33 11.87 35.19
CA GLY A 195 5.55 11.74 35.98
C GLY A 195 6.07 10.31 36.15
N LYS A 196 5.27 9.32 35.76
CA LYS A 196 5.61 7.89 35.78
C LYS A 196 6.16 7.40 34.43
N MET A 197 6.21 8.23 33.42
CA MET A 197 6.84 7.87 32.16
C MET A 197 8.35 7.99 32.25
N ASP A 198 9.06 7.00 31.72
CA ASP A 198 10.52 6.95 31.72
C ASP A 198 11.08 7.41 30.37
N LYS A 199 10.68 6.74 29.29
CA LYS A 199 11.15 6.95 27.92
C LYS A 199 10.02 6.75 26.93
N LEU A 200 10.15 7.36 25.75
CA LEU A 200 9.32 7.10 24.57
C LEU A 200 10.19 6.62 23.42
N ILE A 201 9.89 5.44 22.90
CA ILE A 201 10.54 4.85 21.74
C ILE A 201 9.53 4.80 20.61
N LEU A 202 9.77 5.60 19.56
CA LEU A 202 8.92 5.71 18.37
C LEU A 202 9.54 4.88 17.25
N VAL A 203 8.98 3.72 16.94
CA VAL A 203 9.41 2.89 15.83
C VAL A 203 8.50 3.10 14.64
N ALA A 204 9.03 3.58 13.53
CA ALA A 204 8.34 3.77 12.26
C ALA A 204 7.02 4.57 12.37
N SER A 205 6.95 5.54 13.28
CA SER A 205 5.73 6.30 13.55
C SER A 205 5.57 7.45 12.56
N PRO A 206 4.42 7.58 11.84
CA PRO A 206 4.17 8.67 10.89
C PRO A 206 3.81 9.97 11.64
N GLN A 207 4.78 10.58 12.31
CA GLN A 207 4.57 11.66 13.27
C GLN A 207 3.88 12.90 12.70
N VAL A 208 3.99 13.11 11.41
CA VAL A 208 3.34 14.21 10.65
C VAL A 208 2.49 13.71 9.48
N GLY A 209 2.22 12.40 9.45
CA GLY A 209 1.40 11.75 8.45
C GLY A 209 2.19 10.97 7.39
N THR A 210 1.46 10.32 6.49
CA THR A 210 1.99 9.54 5.36
C THR A 210 1.11 9.68 4.12
N PRO A 211 1.68 9.82 2.90
CA PRO A 211 0.90 9.86 1.66
C PRO A 211 0.12 8.58 1.34
N GLU A 212 0.48 7.44 1.92
CA GLU A 212 -0.30 6.19 1.81
C GLU A 212 -1.77 6.39 2.22
N ALA A 213 -2.03 7.23 3.23
CA ALA A 213 -3.37 7.55 3.67
C ALA A 213 -4.19 8.31 2.61
N ILE A 214 -3.54 9.16 1.80
CA ILE A 214 -4.18 9.84 0.66
C ILE A 214 -4.65 8.81 -0.37
N ALA A 215 -3.75 7.91 -0.77
CA ALA A 215 -4.04 6.87 -1.74
C ALA A 215 -5.20 5.98 -1.27
N SER A 216 -5.18 5.57 0.00
CA SER A 216 -6.24 4.74 0.60
C SER A 216 -7.60 5.42 0.60
N LEU A 217 -7.67 6.71 0.95
CA LEU A 217 -8.92 7.47 1.01
C LEU A 217 -9.48 7.82 -0.37
N LEU A 218 -8.62 8.13 -1.35
CA LEU A 218 -9.07 8.56 -2.66
C LEU A 218 -9.46 7.39 -3.58
N HIS A 219 -8.72 6.26 -3.53
CA HIS A 219 -8.85 5.18 -4.51
C HIS A 219 -8.87 3.77 -3.91
N GLY A 220 -8.59 3.64 -2.61
CA GLY A 220 -8.41 2.34 -1.95
C GLY A 220 -7.06 1.68 -2.31
N THR A 221 -6.32 1.28 -1.31
CA THR A 221 -5.00 0.63 -1.47
C THR A 221 -4.87 -0.49 -0.46
N THR A 222 -5.36 -1.66 -0.71
CA THR A 222 -5.19 -2.80 0.22
C THR A 222 -5.40 -4.13 -0.48
N ASN A 223 -5.22 -5.21 0.28
CA ASN A 223 -5.56 -6.58 -0.12
C ASN A 223 -7.07 -6.88 -0.02
N ILE A 224 -7.91 -5.88 0.15
CA ILE A 224 -9.37 -5.96 0.17
C ILE A 224 -9.87 -5.44 -1.17
N ALA A 225 -11.03 -5.92 -1.63
CA ALA A 225 -11.69 -5.35 -2.81
C ALA A 225 -11.72 -3.81 -2.71
N LYS A 226 -11.25 -3.13 -3.75
CA LYS A 226 -10.85 -1.70 -3.70
C LYS A 226 -11.99 -0.79 -3.23
N GLY A 227 -13.21 -1.02 -3.68
CA GLY A 227 -14.38 -0.27 -3.23
C GLY A 227 -14.63 -0.44 -1.73
N THR A 228 -14.63 -1.68 -1.24
CA THR A 228 -14.77 -2.00 0.20
C THR A 228 -13.63 -1.40 1.02
N ALA A 229 -12.39 -1.45 0.50
CA ALA A 229 -11.22 -0.86 1.16
C ALA A 229 -11.35 0.65 1.30
N ARG A 230 -11.81 1.35 0.25
CA ARG A 230 -12.01 2.80 0.25
C ARG A 230 -13.13 3.20 1.22
N GLU A 231 -14.31 2.58 1.16
CA GLU A 231 -15.40 2.81 2.10
C GLU A 231 -14.97 2.60 3.56
N PHE A 232 -14.23 1.52 3.80
CA PHE A 232 -13.73 1.25 5.13
C PHE A 232 -12.73 2.32 5.60
N ALA A 233 -11.75 2.68 4.78
CA ALA A 233 -10.76 3.72 5.09
C ALA A 233 -11.44 5.07 5.37
N GLU A 234 -12.45 5.44 4.57
CA GLU A 234 -13.21 6.68 4.73
C GLU A 234 -14.04 6.70 6.00
N SER A 235 -14.59 5.57 6.41
CA SER A 235 -15.47 5.49 7.57
C SER A 235 -14.78 5.67 8.91
N ILE A 236 -13.45 5.40 9.00
CA ILE A 236 -12.73 5.36 10.27
C ILE A 236 -11.81 6.57 10.47
N PRO A 237 -11.89 7.26 11.63
CA PRO A 237 -11.05 8.44 11.91
C PRO A 237 -9.55 8.16 11.90
N ALA A 238 -9.15 6.90 12.11
CA ALA A 238 -7.74 6.52 12.14
C ALA A 238 -7.04 6.78 10.80
N THR A 239 -7.70 6.58 9.66
CA THR A 239 -7.11 6.85 8.34
C THR A 239 -6.84 8.35 8.15
N TYR A 240 -7.72 9.20 8.68
CA TYR A 240 -7.59 10.65 8.52
C TYR A 240 -6.44 11.24 9.34
N HIS A 241 -6.20 10.79 10.58
CA HIS A 241 -5.06 11.30 11.35
C HIS A 241 -3.71 10.76 10.88
N LEU A 242 -3.70 9.87 9.89
CA LEU A 242 -2.48 9.48 9.17
C LEU A 242 -2.21 10.36 7.93
N LEU A 243 -3.12 11.26 7.55
CA LEU A 243 -2.90 12.18 6.42
C LEU A 243 -1.73 13.13 6.67
N PRO A 244 -1.00 13.53 5.60
CA PRO A 244 0.03 14.56 5.66
C PRO A 244 -0.50 15.87 6.26
N SER A 245 0.06 16.28 7.37
CA SER A 245 -0.27 17.51 8.09
C SER A 245 0.53 18.71 7.59
N SER A 246 0.25 19.90 8.10
CA SER A 246 1.08 21.09 7.86
C SER A 246 2.55 20.86 8.25
N GLY A 247 2.80 20.05 9.28
CA GLY A 247 4.15 19.63 9.67
C GLY A 247 4.84 18.77 8.62
N TYR A 248 4.09 17.92 7.91
CA TYR A 248 4.60 17.13 6.81
C TYR A 248 5.14 18.03 5.69
N PHE A 249 4.32 18.95 5.18
CA PHE A 249 4.68 19.83 4.08
C PHE A 249 5.84 20.78 4.39
N THR A 250 6.09 21.10 5.66
CA THR A 250 7.23 21.93 6.07
C THR A 250 8.52 21.11 6.27
N THR A 251 8.43 19.79 6.32
CA THR A 251 9.56 18.91 6.62
C THR A 251 10.02 18.09 5.41
N VAL A 252 9.06 17.56 4.64
CA VAL A 252 9.34 16.64 3.53
C VAL A 252 9.66 17.41 2.24
N GLU A 253 9.09 18.61 2.07
CA GLU A 253 9.32 19.53 0.94
C GLU A 253 9.02 18.92 -0.46
N THR A 254 8.34 17.79 -0.54
CA THR A 254 7.91 17.15 -1.79
C THR A 254 6.39 17.25 -1.96
N PRO A 255 5.88 17.41 -3.18
CA PRO A 255 4.43 17.35 -3.40
C PRO A 255 3.89 15.96 -3.05
N VAL A 256 2.64 15.94 -2.59
CA VAL A 256 1.92 14.70 -2.32
C VAL A 256 0.94 14.32 -3.43
N ILE A 257 0.59 15.28 -4.30
CA ILE A 257 -0.14 15.04 -5.55
C ILE A 257 0.48 15.93 -6.62
N GLU A 258 0.73 15.36 -7.80
CA GLU A 258 1.25 16.03 -8.98
C GLU A 258 0.25 15.89 -10.13
N PHE A 259 0.04 16.95 -10.92
CA PHE A 259 -0.84 16.96 -12.06
C PHE A 259 -0.04 17.25 -13.33
N SER A 260 -0.15 16.39 -14.33
CA SER A 260 0.48 16.58 -15.63
C SER A 260 -0.02 17.86 -16.32
N ASP A 261 0.83 18.45 -17.18
CA ASP A 261 0.44 19.55 -18.07
C ASP A 261 -0.67 19.17 -19.06
N GLU A 262 -0.91 17.87 -19.26
CA GLU A 262 -1.82 17.33 -20.29
C GLU A 262 -3.29 17.24 -19.85
N ILE A 263 -3.58 17.29 -18.54
CA ILE A 263 -4.96 17.17 -17.99
C ILE A 263 -5.86 18.41 -18.25
N THR A 264 -5.52 19.25 -19.21
CA THR A 264 -6.23 20.51 -19.51
C THR A 264 -7.66 20.34 -19.97
N ASN A 265 -8.01 19.14 -20.46
CA ASN A 265 -9.35 18.83 -20.99
C ASN A 265 -10.33 18.33 -19.91
N VAL A 266 -9.82 17.89 -18.76
CA VAL A 266 -10.64 17.48 -17.62
C VAL A 266 -11.15 18.71 -16.88
N GLU A 267 -12.43 19.08 -17.05
CA GLU A 267 -13.00 20.36 -16.60
C GLU A 267 -12.74 20.62 -15.12
N GLU A 268 -12.87 19.59 -14.27
CA GLU A 268 -12.73 19.67 -12.82
C GLU A 268 -11.28 19.96 -12.37
N LEU A 269 -10.29 19.54 -13.15
CA LEU A 269 -8.87 19.65 -12.83
C LEU A 269 -8.07 20.56 -13.78
N SER A 270 -8.68 21.09 -14.83
CA SER A 270 -7.98 21.85 -15.87
C SER A 270 -7.14 23.04 -15.35
N ASP A 271 -7.56 23.63 -14.23
CA ASP A 271 -6.81 24.72 -13.57
C ASP A 271 -5.67 24.22 -12.66
N LEU A 272 -5.55 22.90 -12.49
CA LEU A 272 -4.42 22.25 -11.79
C LEU A 272 -3.35 21.69 -12.75
N ALA A 273 -3.60 21.71 -14.06
CA ALA A 273 -2.63 21.20 -15.04
C ALA A 273 -1.23 21.81 -14.81
N GLY A 274 -0.21 20.97 -14.74
CA GLY A 274 1.17 21.37 -14.48
C GLY A 274 1.43 21.88 -13.05
N THR A 275 0.52 21.68 -12.12
CA THR A 275 0.69 22.09 -10.72
C THR A 275 0.86 20.92 -9.78
N SER A 276 1.09 21.22 -8.50
CA SER A 276 1.28 20.19 -7.47
C SER A 276 0.67 20.62 -6.14
N ILE A 277 0.20 19.66 -5.36
CA ILE A 277 -0.28 19.89 -3.99
C ILE A 277 0.89 19.79 -3.02
N THR A 278 1.23 20.95 -2.43
CA THR A 278 2.37 21.15 -1.52
C THR A 278 1.96 21.75 -0.19
N THR A 279 0.66 21.83 0.12
CA THR A 279 0.15 22.38 1.38
C THR A 279 -1.04 21.57 1.90
N ALA A 280 -1.21 21.53 3.22
CA ALA A 280 -2.36 20.86 3.85
C ALA A 280 -3.71 21.46 3.41
N SER A 281 -3.77 22.78 3.19
CA SER A 281 -4.99 23.44 2.72
C SER A 281 -5.37 23.02 1.29
N ALA A 282 -4.39 22.92 0.38
CA ALA A 282 -4.63 22.47 -0.99
C ALA A 282 -5.02 20.98 -1.01
N LEU A 283 -4.39 20.15 -0.16
CA LEU A 283 -4.76 18.76 -0.01
C LEU A 283 -6.21 18.62 0.46
N ARG A 284 -6.60 19.38 1.48
CA ARG A 284 -7.97 19.41 1.99
C ARG A 284 -8.97 19.81 0.90
N ASP A 285 -8.70 20.90 0.18
CA ASP A 285 -9.54 21.36 -0.92
C ASP A 285 -9.76 20.26 -1.98
N PHE A 286 -8.68 19.60 -2.38
CA PHE A 286 -8.75 18.49 -3.32
C PHE A 286 -9.58 17.31 -2.77
N MET A 287 -9.30 16.84 -1.56
CA MET A 287 -9.98 15.70 -0.96
C MET A 287 -11.47 15.95 -0.64
N THR A 288 -11.91 17.21 -0.61
CA THR A 288 -13.34 17.59 -0.43
C THR A 288 -14.04 17.93 -1.75
N GLY A 289 -13.50 17.51 -2.88
CA GLY A 289 -14.10 17.71 -4.20
C GLY A 289 -14.02 19.17 -4.69
N ARG A 290 -13.06 19.95 -4.20
CA ARG A 290 -12.74 21.32 -4.65
C ARG A 290 -13.99 22.22 -4.71
N GLU A 291 -14.59 22.48 -3.56
CA GLU A 291 -15.82 23.29 -3.45
C GLU A 291 -17.01 22.73 -4.28
N GLY A 292 -17.02 21.41 -4.50
CA GLY A 292 -18.10 20.71 -5.22
C GLY A 292 -17.95 20.69 -6.74
N LYS A 293 -16.71 20.79 -7.25
CA LYS A 293 -16.43 20.56 -8.68
C LYS A 293 -16.79 19.14 -9.12
N TRP A 294 -16.70 18.17 -8.21
CA TRP A 294 -17.27 16.83 -8.41
C TRP A 294 -18.00 16.35 -7.15
N ALA A 295 -18.93 15.44 -7.33
CA ALA A 295 -19.67 14.80 -6.26
C ALA A 295 -18.93 13.56 -5.75
N ASP A 296 -19.30 13.11 -4.57
CA ASP A 296 -18.89 11.85 -4.00
C ASP A 296 -19.21 10.69 -4.96
N PRO A 297 -18.20 9.93 -5.46
CA PRO A 297 -18.43 8.83 -6.38
C PRO A 297 -19.08 7.65 -5.64
N LYS A 298 -19.66 6.72 -6.40
CA LYS A 298 -20.13 5.46 -5.82
C LYS A 298 -18.95 4.63 -5.32
N SER A 299 -19.19 3.75 -4.36
CA SER A 299 -18.16 2.90 -3.78
C SER A 299 -17.42 2.00 -4.79
N ASP A 300 -18.11 1.58 -5.84
CA ASP A 300 -17.55 0.79 -6.95
C ASP A 300 -16.77 1.61 -7.99
N ASP A 301 -16.96 2.92 -8.02
CA ASP A 301 -16.21 3.84 -8.87
C ASP A 301 -14.93 4.29 -8.16
N ILE A 302 -13.93 3.43 -8.14
CA ILE A 302 -12.62 3.70 -7.52
C ILE A 302 -11.71 4.58 -8.39
N ASP A 303 -12.10 4.84 -9.62
CA ASP A 303 -11.31 5.60 -10.60
C ASP A 303 -11.51 7.10 -10.44
N THR A 304 -12.71 7.53 -10.07
CA THR A 304 -12.95 8.91 -9.65
C THR A 304 -12.41 9.15 -8.24
N PRO A 305 -11.60 10.23 -8.01
CA PRO A 305 -11.13 10.58 -6.68
C PRO A 305 -12.29 10.77 -5.70
N ASN A 306 -12.22 10.12 -4.53
CA ASN A 306 -13.25 10.17 -3.50
C ASN A 306 -13.43 11.59 -2.92
N VAL A 307 -14.63 11.86 -2.37
CA VAL A 307 -14.93 13.09 -1.61
C VAL A 307 -15.09 12.70 -0.14
N VAL A 308 -14.05 12.95 0.64
CA VAL A 308 -13.95 12.48 2.03
C VAL A 308 -14.74 13.37 3.01
N ASP A 309 -15.11 12.82 4.19
CA ASP A 309 -15.86 13.54 5.22
C ASP A 309 -15.06 14.71 5.82
N PRO A 310 -15.49 15.97 5.61
CA PRO A 310 -14.82 17.15 6.16
C PRO A 310 -14.69 17.13 7.69
N PHE A 311 -15.59 16.47 8.40
CA PHE A 311 -15.54 16.35 9.86
C PHE A 311 -14.30 15.59 10.32
N PHE A 312 -13.96 14.50 9.65
CA PHE A 312 -12.75 13.74 9.99
C PHE A 312 -11.47 14.47 9.57
N LEU A 313 -11.52 15.30 8.50
CA LEU A 313 -10.39 16.18 8.18
C LEU A 313 -10.17 17.23 9.28
N ASP A 314 -11.24 17.88 9.79
CA ASP A 314 -11.14 18.81 10.92
C ASP A 314 -10.58 18.13 12.17
N TYR A 315 -11.01 16.89 12.43
CA TYR A 315 -10.47 16.08 13.50
C TYR A 315 -8.96 15.83 13.31
N ALA A 316 -8.53 15.42 12.13
CA ALA A 316 -7.12 15.14 11.82
C ALA A 316 -6.23 16.38 12.01
N GLU A 317 -6.67 17.56 11.54
CA GLU A 317 -5.96 18.82 11.75
C GLU A 317 -5.78 19.16 13.23
N ASN A 318 -6.83 18.95 14.05
CA ASN A 318 -6.78 19.14 15.49
C ASN A 318 -5.81 18.16 16.18
N VAL A 319 -5.83 16.88 15.77
CA VAL A 319 -4.87 15.87 16.24
C VAL A 319 -3.45 16.30 15.94
N HIS A 320 -3.16 16.65 14.69
CA HIS A 320 -1.80 17.05 14.30
C HIS A 320 -1.34 18.33 14.99
N THR A 321 -2.24 19.29 15.25
CA THR A 321 -1.93 20.46 16.08
C THR A 321 -1.50 20.04 17.50
N THR A 322 -2.17 19.06 18.09
CA THR A 322 -1.81 18.48 19.39
C THR A 322 -0.45 17.80 19.33
N LEU A 323 -0.24 16.89 18.36
CA LEU A 323 0.99 16.10 18.18
C LEU A 323 2.23 16.97 17.94
N THR A 324 2.10 18.02 17.13
CA THR A 324 3.22 18.91 16.79
C THR A 324 3.52 19.91 17.88
N SER A 325 2.56 20.19 18.78
CA SER A 325 2.77 21.06 19.93
C SER A 325 3.41 20.37 21.15
N TRP A 326 3.50 19.04 21.14
CA TRP A 326 4.13 18.30 22.20
C TRP A 326 5.66 18.38 22.10
N ILE A 327 6.28 18.85 23.18
CA ILE A 327 7.73 18.92 23.34
C ILE A 327 8.08 18.06 24.57
N PRO A 328 9.00 17.08 24.44
CA PRO A 328 9.38 16.27 25.57
C PRO A 328 9.95 17.13 26.69
N PRO A 329 9.57 16.89 27.96
CA PRO A 329 10.15 17.56 29.10
C PRO A 329 11.66 17.31 29.20
N GLU A 330 12.39 18.23 29.84
CA GLU A 330 13.82 18.06 30.15
C GLU A 330 14.06 16.76 30.95
N GLY A 331 15.00 15.95 30.46
CA GLY A 331 15.33 14.65 31.06
C GLY A 331 14.38 13.52 30.69
N PHE A 332 13.42 13.77 29.76
CA PHE A 332 12.57 12.73 29.18
C PHE A 332 13.16 12.25 27.86
N GLU A 333 13.66 11.05 27.84
CA GLU A 333 14.32 10.47 26.68
C GLU A 333 13.32 10.08 25.59
N VAL A 334 13.58 10.52 24.35
CA VAL A 334 12.81 10.13 23.16
C VAL A 334 13.76 9.54 22.12
N VAL A 335 13.50 8.31 21.71
CA VAL A 335 14.26 7.62 20.66
C VAL A 335 13.34 7.42 19.45
N GLN A 336 13.69 8.04 18.34
CA GLN A 336 12.99 7.89 17.06
C GLN A 336 13.74 6.92 16.17
N ILE A 337 13.04 5.95 15.61
CA ILE A 337 13.61 4.91 14.76
C ILE A 337 12.80 4.84 13.47
N ALA A 338 13.45 5.07 12.33
CA ALA A 338 12.86 4.92 11.01
C ALA A 338 13.39 3.69 10.30
N GLY A 339 12.53 2.99 9.54
CA GLY A 339 13.00 2.04 8.54
C GLY A 339 13.40 2.78 7.25
N TRP A 340 14.41 2.27 6.57
CA TRP A 340 14.94 2.84 5.33
C TRP A 340 15.23 1.74 4.31
N GLY A 341 15.01 2.05 3.03
CA GLY A 341 15.46 1.20 1.94
C GLY A 341 14.37 0.32 1.31
N VAL A 342 13.09 0.59 1.60
CA VAL A 342 11.94 -0.07 0.98
C VAL A 342 11.13 0.94 0.21
N ASP A 343 10.69 0.59 -1.02
CA ASP A 343 9.86 1.48 -1.85
C ASP A 343 8.59 1.90 -1.10
N THR A 344 8.46 3.20 -0.86
CA THR A 344 7.45 3.83 0.00
C THR A 344 6.69 4.88 -0.80
N VAL A 345 5.38 4.92 -0.68
CA VAL A 345 4.56 5.95 -1.33
C VAL A 345 4.92 7.33 -0.78
N ARG A 346 5.33 8.23 -1.69
CA ARG A 346 5.60 9.63 -1.39
C ARG A 346 4.53 10.59 -1.93
N GLY A 347 3.67 10.10 -2.83
CA GLY A 347 2.61 10.89 -3.46
C GLY A 347 1.85 10.12 -4.53
N ILE A 348 0.98 10.83 -5.22
CA ILE A 348 0.18 10.36 -6.35
C ILE A 348 0.40 11.33 -7.51
N SER A 349 0.55 10.82 -8.73
CA SER A 349 0.47 11.62 -9.95
C SER A 349 -0.82 11.32 -10.71
N TYR A 350 -1.41 12.37 -11.31
CA TYR A 350 -2.52 12.29 -12.26
C TYR A 350 -2.06 12.77 -13.62
N ASP A 351 -2.42 12.02 -14.64
CA ASP A 351 -2.12 12.35 -16.04
C ASP A 351 -3.39 12.22 -16.90
N ASP A 352 -3.36 12.78 -18.10
CA ASP A 352 -4.42 12.55 -19.07
C ASP A 352 -4.36 11.11 -19.58
N CYS A 353 -5.49 10.58 -19.95
CA CYS A 353 -5.53 9.22 -20.48
C CYS A 353 -4.92 9.16 -21.86
N ASP A 354 -3.90 8.34 -22.03
CA ASP A 354 -3.14 8.17 -23.27
C ASP A 354 -3.93 7.51 -24.44
N THR A 355 -5.21 7.17 -24.24
CA THR A 355 -5.99 6.53 -25.30
C THR A 355 -6.88 7.54 -26.03
N PRO A 356 -6.93 7.52 -27.35
CA PRO A 356 -7.75 8.45 -28.13
C PRO A 356 -9.28 8.26 -27.98
N PHE A 357 -9.71 7.36 -27.11
CA PHE A 357 -11.09 7.00 -26.83
C PHE A 357 -11.49 7.23 -25.39
N CYS A 358 -10.55 7.62 -24.53
CA CYS A 358 -10.86 8.11 -23.19
C CYS A 358 -11.75 9.35 -23.29
N ALA A 359 -12.74 9.40 -22.44
CA ALA A 359 -13.45 10.64 -22.20
C ALA A 359 -12.57 11.52 -21.30
N ASP A 360 -12.53 12.82 -21.56
CA ASP A 360 -11.84 13.81 -20.74
C ASP A 360 -12.63 13.99 -19.41
N THR A 361 -12.60 12.98 -18.53
CA THR A 361 -13.34 12.93 -17.26
C THR A 361 -12.46 12.39 -16.14
N LEU A 362 -12.82 12.69 -14.89
CA LEU A 362 -12.10 12.22 -13.69
C LEU A 362 -11.93 10.69 -13.61
N GLU A 363 -12.94 9.95 -14.09
CA GLU A 363 -12.95 8.49 -14.10
C GLU A 363 -11.88 7.89 -15.02
N HIS A 364 -11.46 8.64 -16.05
CA HIS A 364 -10.53 8.16 -17.07
C HIS A 364 -9.11 8.70 -16.92
N LEU A 365 -8.82 9.43 -15.85
CA LEU A 365 -7.45 9.90 -15.59
C LEU A 365 -6.52 8.74 -15.33
N ASP A 366 -5.37 8.76 -15.98
CA ASP A 366 -4.25 7.93 -15.59
C ASP A 366 -3.70 8.42 -14.25
N ARG A 367 -3.41 7.48 -13.36
CA ARG A 367 -2.87 7.77 -12.04
C ARG A 367 -1.76 6.82 -11.66
N ALA A 368 -0.76 7.33 -10.98
CA ALA A 368 0.36 6.54 -10.53
C ALA A 368 0.76 6.85 -9.09
N LEU A 369 1.30 5.85 -8.41
CA LEU A 369 1.95 6.03 -7.11
C LEU A 369 3.38 6.52 -7.33
N GLU A 370 3.68 7.68 -6.78
CA GLU A 370 5.05 8.17 -6.68
C GLU A 370 5.74 7.51 -5.47
N GLN A 371 6.92 6.96 -5.68
CA GLN A 371 7.63 6.17 -4.68
C GLN A 371 9.02 6.72 -4.39
N THR A 372 9.49 6.45 -3.16
CA THR A 372 10.86 6.75 -2.69
C THR A 372 11.44 5.56 -1.93
N ILE A 373 12.76 5.39 -1.98
CA ILE A 373 13.47 4.42 -1.12
C ILE A 373 13.68 4.97 0.32
N ASP A 374 13.40 6.25 0.53
CA ASP A 374 13.57 6.93 1.83
C ASP A 374 12.39 6.66 2.76
N GLY A 375 12.17 5.38 3.04
CA GLY A 375 11.08 4.87 3.87
C GLY A 375 11.14 3.35 4.07
N ASP A 376 10.11 2.83 4.70
CA ASP A 376 10.00 1.44 5.16
C ASP A 376 8.89 0.63 4.45
N GLY A 377 8.31 1.20 3.40
CA GLY A 377 7.18 0.64 2.65
C GLY A 377 5.83 1.31 2.97
N THR A 378 5.73 2.11 4.03
CA THR A 378 4.51 2.82 4.44
C THR A 378 4.80 4.24 4.90
N VAL A 379 5.85 4.45 5.69
CA VAL A 379 6.19 5.74 6.30
C VAL A 379 7.53 6.24 5.76
N VAL A 380 7.52 7.46 5.23
CA VAL A 380 8.75 8.13 4.79
C VAL A 380 9.60 8.55 5.98
N VAL A 381 10.92 8.41 5.86
CA VAL A 381 11.88 8.70 6.95
C VAL A 381 11.70 10.09 7.57
N PRO A 382 11.52 11.20 6.80
CA PRO A 382 11.35 12.52 7.41
C PRO A 382 10.12 12.62 8.33
N SER A 383 9.07 11.84 8.07
CA SER A 383 7.92 11.77 8.98
C SER A 383 8.22 10.95 10.24
N ALA A 384 8.88 9.81 10.08
CA ALA A 384 9.25 8.96 11.23
C ALA A 384 10.25 9.63 12.18
N LEU A 385 11.13 10.49 11.67
CA LEU A 385 12.17 11.21 12.43
C LEU A 385 11.87 12.71 12.59
N TRP A 386 10.59 13.08 12.64
CA TRP A 386 10.17 14.47 12.58
C TRP A 386 10.69 15.34 13.73
N MET A 387 10.75 14.82 14.96
CA MET A 387 11.16 15.63 16.11
C MET A 387 12.62 16.07 16.00
N ALA A 388 12.87 17.34 16.29
CA ALA A 388 14.21 17.92 16.19
C ALA A 388 15.17 17.38 17.27
N THR A 389 16.39 17.05 16.85
CA THR A 389 17.46 16.61 17.77
C THR A 389 18.13 17.78 18.50
N SER A 390 17.70 19.03 18.26
CA SER A 390 18.12 20.18 19.04
C SER A 390 17.53 20.22 20.45
N THR A 391 16.46 19.46 20.69
CA THR A 391 15.92 19.22 22.02
C THR A 391 16.81 18.20 22.72
N PRO A 392 17.32 18.47 23.93
CA PRO A 392 18.05 17.49 24.70
C PRO A 392 17.24 16.20 24.84
N ASP A 393 17.94 15.07 24.86
CA ASP A 393 17.35 13.76 25.07
C ASP A 393 16.47 13.23 23.90
N VAL A 394 16.48 13.86 22.72
CA VAL A 394 15.84 13.36 21.50
C VAL A 394 16.88 12.79 20.54
N GLU A 395 16.74 11.53 20.19
CA GLU A 395 17.65 10.82 19.30
C GLU A 395 16.97 10.36 18.01
N ARG A 396 17.78 10.14 16.96
CA ARG A 396 17.36 9.59 15.68
C ARG A 396 18.19 8.39 15.29
N TRP A 397 17.51 7.33 14.86
CA TRP A 397 18.13 6.09 14.40
C TRP A 397 17.43 5.57 13.15
N TRP A 398 18.17 4.81 12.35
CA TRP A 398 17.66 4.18 11.13
C TRP A 398 17.87 2.68 11.24
N VAL A 399 16.89 1.92 10.76
CA VAL A 399 17.02 0.50 10.43
C VAL A 399 17.22 0.40 8.93
N ASP A 400 18.42 0.00 8.50
CA ASP A 400 18.73 -0.24 7.09
C ASP A 400 18.09 -1.56 6.64
N LEU A 401 16.80 -1.49 6.29
CA LEU A 401 16.00 -2.63 5.82
C LEU A 401 16.54 -3.17 4.49
N PHE A 402 17.05 -2.29 3.63
CA PHE A 402 17.64 -2.72 2.36
C PHE A 402 18.84 -3.63 2.60
N LYS A 403 19.72 -3.29 3.53
CA LYS A 403 20.87 -4.09 3.89
C LYS A 403 20.46 -5.36 4.63
N HIS A 404 19.54 -5.25 5.60
CA HIS A 404 19.00 -6.39 6.34
C HIS A 404 18.42 -7.44 5.37
N ASN A 405 17.51 -7.02 4.50
CA ASN A 405 16.86 -7.89 3.53
C ASN A 405 17.86 -8.56 2.59
N ASN A 406 18.91 -7.87 2.16
CA ASN A 406 19.98 -8.45 1.34
C ASN A 406 20.84 -9.48 2.07
N LEU A 407 21.14 -9.26 3.36
CA LEU A 407 22.01 -10.17 4.13
C LEU A 407 21.30 -11.49 4.48
N PHE A 408 20.04 -11.45 4.82
CA PHE A 408 19.28 -12.62 5.30
C PHE A 408 18.54 -13.39 4.20
N GLN A 409 18.45 -12.85 2.99
CA GLN A 409 17.80 -13.48 1.85
C GLN A 409 18.37 -14.85 1.46
N ALA A 410 19.68 -14.98 1.48
CA ALA A 410 20.37 -16.21 1.03
C ALA A 410 19.97 -17.44 1.85
N PHE A 411 19.40 -17.26 3.06
CA PHE A 411 19.23 -18.33 4.02
C PHE A 411 17.79 -18.50 4.56
N PHE A 412 16.93 -17.43 4.60
CA PHE A 412 15.71 -17.49 5.42
C PHE A 412 14.44 -16.94 4.79
N ASN A 413 14.46 -16.32 3.59
CA ASN A 413 13.29 -15.68 2.94
C ASN A 413 12.51 -14.75 3.89
N ARG A 414 13.20 -13.85 4.60
CA ARG A 414 12.65 -12.96 5.62
C ARG A 414 12.86 -11.50 5.24
N ASP A 415 12.12 -11.02 4.26
CA ASP A 415 12.09 -9.59 3.95
C ASP A 415 11.32 -8.85 5.04
N ARG A 416 11.90 -7.77 5.58
CA ARG A 416 11.29 -6.91 6.58
C ARG A 416 10.89 -5.58 5.94
N ASN A 417 9.77 -5.05 6.38
CA ASN A 417 9.21 -3.78 5.96
C ASN A 417 8.53 -3.08 7.17
N HIS A 418 7.74 -2.04 6.93
CA HIS A 418 7.00 -1.33 7.97
C HIS A 418 6.29 -2.26 8.96
N ALA A 419 5.48 -3.20 8.46
CA ALA A 419 4.66 -4.07 9.31
C ALA A 419 5.49 -5.03 10.18
N SER A 420 6.70 -5.37 9.76
CA SER A 420 7.57 -6.36 10.40
C SER A 420 8.91 -5.79 10.87
N ILE A 421 9.06 -4.48 10.98
CA ILE A 421 10.32 -3.83 11.39
C ILE A 421 10.77 -4.27 12.81
N LEU A 422 9.82 -4.53 13.72
CA LEU A 422 10.11 -5.03 15.06
C LEU A 422 10.59 -6.49 15.11
N GLU A 423 10.50 -7.20 13.98
CA GLU A 423 11.02 -8.56 13.80
C GLU A 423 12.52 -8.58 13.38
N VAL A 424 13.16 -7.41 13.30
CA VAL A 424 14.60 -7.28 13.03
C VAL A 424 15.38 -7.54 14.32
N ASP A 425 16.16 -8.62 14.36
CA ASP A 425 16.90 -9.05 15.55
C ASP A 425 17.82 -7.93 16.10
N GLU A 426 18.50 -7.21 15.22
CA GLU A 426 19.41 -6.11 15.59
C GLU A 426 18.62 -4.95 16.22
N LEU A 427 17.38 -4.70 15.77
CA LEU A 427 16.51 -3.71 16.38
C LEU A 427 16.08 -4.14 17.78
N GLN A 428 15.75 -5.40 17.99
CA GLN A 428 15.36 -5.93 19.32
C GLN A 428 16.52 -5.77 20.32
N ILE A 429 17.74 -6.13 19.91
CA ILE A 429 18.97 -5.93 20.73
C ILE A 429 19.18 -4.44 21.03
N PHE A 430 18.97 -3.56 20.05
CA PHE A 430 19.06 -2.12 20.23
C PHE A 430 18.01 -1.60 21.22
N LEU A 431 16.75 -2.06 21.09
CA LEU A 431 15.65 -1.71 22.00
C LEU A 431 15.97 -2.11 23.45
N LYS A 432 16.53 -3.31 23.66
CA LYS A 432 17.04 -3.73 24.98
C LYS A 432 18.07 -2.73 25.51
N GLY A 433 19.03 -2.36 24.68
CA GLY A 433 20.05 -1.36 25.06
C GLY A 433 19.46 0.01 25.42
N VAL A 434 18.38 0.44 24.74
CA VAL A 434 17.66 1.66 25.10
C VAL A 434 16.95 1.52 26.46
N ILE A 435 16.29 0.37 26.70
CA ILE A 435 15.62 0.09 27.98
C ILE A 435 16.61 0.08 29.14
N THR A 436 17.75 -0.57 28.97
CA THR A 436 18.77 -0.77 30.02
C THR A 436 19.77 0.37 30.14
N GLY A 437 19.82 1.28 29.17
CA GLY A 437 20.83 2.34 29.10
C GLY A 437 22.18 1.89 28.52
N ASP A 438 22.32 0.61 28.16
CA ASP A 438 23.55 0.02 27.60
C ASP A 438 23.37 -0.21 26.07
N ARG A 439 23.30 0.90 25.32
CA ARG A 439 23.08 0.83 23.86
C ARG A 439 24.21 0.09 23.15
N VAL A 440 23.87 -1.03 22.55
CA VAL A 440 24.74 -1.78 21.65
C VAL A 440 24.33 -1.43 20.23
N VAL A 441 25.21 -0.73 19.51
CA VAL A 441 25.08 -0.58 18.06
C VAL A 441 25.74 -1.79 17.41
N ASP A 442 25.03 -2.45 16.51
CA ASP A 442 25.53 -3.66 15.88
C ASP A 442 26.76 -3.36 14.99
N ASP A 443 27.73 -4.28 14.94
CA ASP A 443 28.90 -4.18 14.06
C ASP A 443 28.50 -4.40 12.57
N GLY A 444 27.29 -4.93 12.32
CA GLY A 444 26.73 -5.17 11.00
C GLY A 444 26.26 -3.90 10.30
N GLY A 445 25.97 -2.82 11.06
CA GLY A 445 25.48 -1.54 10.56
C GLY A 445 24.08 -1.64 9.95
N ILE A 446 23.21 -2.46 10.54
CA ILE A 446 21.77 -2.48 10.30
C ILE A 446 21.12 -1.33 11.08
N ILE A 447 21.51 -1.14 12.34
CA ILE A 447 21.09 0.01 13.15
C ILE A 447 22.16 1.08 13.08
N VAL A 448 21.79 2.25 12.54
CA VAL A 448 22.76 3.35 12.33
C VAL A 448 22.20 4.68 12.82
N SER A 449 23.09 5.58 13.25
CA SER A 449 22.75 6.92 13.78
C SER A 449 22.76 8.03 12.72
N SER A 450 22.91 7.66 11.46
CA SER A 450 22.83 8.57 10.31
C SER A 450 22.13 7.85 9.15
N GLN A 451 21.51 8.62 8.26
CA GLN A 451 20.83 8.05 7.11
C GLN A 451 21.75 7.10 6.34
N PRO A 452 21.29 5.86 6.04
CA PRO A 452 22.05 4.93 5.23
C PRO A 452 22.42 5.52 3.88
N ALA A 453 23.61 5.21 3.39
CA ALA A 453 24.00 5.61 2.05
C ALA A 453 23.13 4.85 1.04
N GLY A 454 22.55 5.55 0.09
CA GLY A 454 21.72 4.96 -0.97
C GLY A 454 22.41 3.78 -1.64
N GLY A 455 21.71 2.66 -1.75
CA GLY A 455 22.25 1.42 -2.31
C GLY A 455 22.75 1.64 -3.73
N THR A 456 23.91 1.08 -4.03
CA THR A 456 24.44 1.06 -5.41
C THR A 456 23.81 -0.04 -6.25
N GLN A 457 22.99 -0.91 -5.63
CA GLN A 457 22.29 -1.98 -6.33
C GLN A 457 21.14 -1.41 -7.16
N LYS A 458 21.07 -1.89 -8.38
CA LYS A 458 19.96 -1.60 -9.29
C LYS A 458 18.77 -2.50 -8.96
N ARG A 459 17.59 -1.94 -9.11
CA ARG A 459 16.29 -2.62 -8.93
C ARG A 459 15.46 -2.42 -10.17
N LEU A 460 14.52 -3.31 -10.39
CA LEU A 460 13.49 -3.17 -11.42
C LEU A 460 12.19 -2.74 -10.75
N ARG A 461 11.54 -1.77 -11.34
CA ARG A 461 10.15 -1.40 -11.03
C ARG A 461 9.29 -1.70 -12.25
N PHE A 462 8.20 -2.38 -12.03
CA PHE A 462 7.20 -2.73 -13.02
C PHE A 462 5.92 -1.96 -12.71
N THR A 463 5.36 -1.31 -13.71
CA THR A 463 4.07 -0.62 -13.62
C THR A 463 3.17 -1.15 -14.73
N LEU A 464 1.99 -1.63 -14.38
CA LEU A 464 1.03 -2.22 -15.30
C LEU A 464 -0.34 -1.57 -15.12
N HIS A 465 -0.80 -0.89 -16.15
CA HIS A 465 -2.17 -0.38 -16.25
C HIS A 465 -3.06 -1.47 -16.84
N SER A 466 -4.13 -1.84 -16.15
CA SER A 466 -4.99 -3.02 -16.32
C SER A 466 -5.96 -2.97 -17.49
N PRO A 467 -6.72 -4.06 -17.82
CA PRO A 467 -7.00 -5.23 -16.97
C PRO A 467 -6.12 -6.44 -17.29
N VAL A 468 -5.03 -6.59 -16.59
CA VAL A 468 -4.09 -7.69 -16.77
C VAL A 468 -3.47 -8.02 -15.42
N GLU A 469 -3.30 -9.30 -15.08
CA GLU A 469 -2.55 -9.74 -13.90
C GLU A 469 -1.04 -9.64 -14.16
N LEU A 470 -0.28 -9.28 -13.14
CA LEU A 470 1.17 -9.17 -13.15
C LEU A 470 1.80 -10.20 -12.21
N HIS A 471 2.63 -11.06 -12.74
CA HIS A 471 3.36 -12.07 -12.00
C HIS A 471 4.85 -11.99 -12.29
N LEU A 472 5.67 -12.09 -11.25
CA LEU A 472 7.12 -12.19 -11.36
C LEU A 472 7.58 -13.59 -10.93
N TYR A 473 8.50 -14.16 -11.67
CA TYR A 473 9.19 -15.41 -11.32
C TYR A 473 10.69 -15.22 -11.41
N ASP A 474 11.43 -15.75 -10.47
CA ASP A 474 12.89 -15.77 -10.55
C ASP A 474 13.42 -17.08 -11.17
N GLY A 475 14.75 -17.15 -11.35
CA GLY A 475 15.41 -18.33 -11.92
C GLY A 475 15.29 -19.62 -11.08
N MET A 476 14.75 -19.54 -9.85
CA MET A 476 14.46 -20.70 -8.98
C MET A 476 12.97 -21.06 -9.01
N GLY A 477 12.16 -20.34 -9.77
CA GLY A 477 10.71 -20.54 -9.83
C GLY A 477 9.94 -19.97 -8.64
N ARG A 478 10.57 -19.11 -7.82
CA ARG A 478 9.88 -18.37 -6.75
C ARG A 478 9.01 -17.30 -7.37
N HIS A 479 7.85 -17.05 -6.78
CA HIS A 479 6.80 -16.18 -7.31
C HIS A 479 6.63 -14.91 -6.47
N THR A 480 6.27 -13.82 -7.13
CA THR A 480 5.73 -12.60 -6.51
C THR A 480 4.59 -12.09 -7.39
N GLY A 481 3.43 -11.89 -6.78
CA GLY A 481 2.21 -11.45 -7.47
C GLY A 481 0.94 -12.00 -6.85
N LEU A 482 -0.18 -11.78 -7.53
CA LEU A 482 -1.50 -12.25 -7.11
C LEU A 482 -1.55 -13.79 -7.07
N ILE A 483 -2.23 -14.35 -6.06
CA ILE A 483 -2.54 -15.78 -5.99
C ILE A 483 -4.05 -15.96 -5.79
N LEU A 484 -4.55 -17.11 -6.22
CA LEU A 484 -5.96 -17.45 -6.05
C LEU A 484 -6.31 -17.56 -4.56
N ASN A 485 -7.34 -16.82 -4.14
CA ASN A 485 -7.95 -17.05 -2.85
C ASN A 485 -8.71 -18.40 -2.90
N PRO A 486 -8.45 -19.34 -1.97
CA PRO A 486 -9.18 -20.61 -1.91
C PRO A 486 -10.68 -20.43 -1.63
N ASP A 487 -11.06 -19.28 -1.04
CA ASP A 487 -12.47 -18.89 -0.90
C ASP A 487 -12.82 -17.87 -2.00
N PRO A 488 -13.52 -18.29 -3.08
CA PRO A 488 -13.88 -17.41 -4.18
C PRO A 488 -14.96 -16.38 -3.83
N THR A 489 -15.53 -16.44 -2.62
CA THR A 489 -16.51 -15.47 -2.12
C THR A 489 -15.90 -14.42 -1.22
N SER A 490 -14.61 -14.52 -0.93
CA SER A 490 -13.87 -13.56 -0.11
C SER A 490 -13.48 -12.33 -0.94
N ASP A 491 -13.71 -11.15 -0.38
CA ASP A 491 -13.25 -9.87 -0.93
C ASP A 491 -11.75 -9.62 -0.70
N ILE A 492 -11.01 -10.62 -0.19
CA ILE A 492 -9.59 -10.53 0.10
C ILE A 492 -8.78 -11.02 -1.10
N HIS A 493 -7.94 -10.15 -1.64
CA HIS A 493 -6.92 -10.51 -2.63
C HIS A 493 -5.67 -11.01 -1.90
N LEU A 494 -5.21 -12.18 -2.30
CA LEU A 494 -4.04 -12.81 -1.73
C LEU A 494 -2.82 -12.59 -2.65
N TYR A 495 -1.70 -12.17 -2.07
CA TYR A 495 -0.45 -11.99 -2.79
C TYR A 495 0.63 -12.89 -2.22
N GLU A 496 1.51 -13.35 -3.08
CA GLU A 496 2.69 -14.10 -2.71
C GLU A 496 3.94 -13.25 -2.98
N LYS A 497 4.92 -13.33 -2.09
CA LYS A 497 6.18 -12.59 -2.16
C LYS A 497 7.34 -13.52 -1.81
N GLN A 498 7.62 -14.47 -2.70
CA GLN A 498 8.70 -15.45 -2.52
C GLN A 498 10.04 -14.98 -3.07
N ILE A 499 10.03 -14.04 -4.04
CA ILE A 499 11.25 -13.49 -4.60
C ILE A 499 11.83 -12.49 -3.59
N PRO A 500 13.06 -12.68 -3.14
CA PRO A 500 13.69 -11.79 -2.19
C PRO A 500 13.81 -10.34 -2.68
N ASN A 501 13.56 -9.34 -1.80
CA ASN A 501 13.51 -7.90 -2.13
C ASN A 501 12.54 -7.57 -3.26
N SER A 502 11.51 -8.37 -3.46
CA SER A 502 10.42 -8.04 -4.33
C SER A 502 9.28 -7.41 -3.56
N TYR A 503 8.42 -6.74 -4.25
CA TYR A 503 7.13 -6.31 -3.73
C TYR A 503 6.08 -6.43 -4.83
N TYR A 504 4.81 -6.47 -4.42
CA TYR A 504 3.64 -6.33 -5.26
C TYR A 504 2.63 -5.42 -4.56
N ARG A 505 2.00 -4.52 -5.31
CA ARG A 505 1.02 -3.56 -4.80
C ARG A 505 0.02 -3.20 -5.89
N GLU A 506 -1.21 -2.93 -5.50
CA GLU A 506 -2.23 -2.39 -6.41
C GLU A 506 -2.68 -1.01 -5.95
N PHE A 507 -2.99 -0.14 -6.91
CA PHE A 507 -3.56 1.18 -6.69
C PHE A 507 -4.53 1.50 -7.83
N GLY A 508 -5.83 1.55 -7.52
CA GLY A 508 -6.83 1.57 -8.57
C GLY A 508 -6.64 0.38 -9.51
N GLU A 509 -6.68 0.60 -10.79
CA GLU A 509 -6.43 -0.42 -11.81
C GLU A 509 -4.93 -0.69 -12.04
N VAL A 510 -4.03 0.10 -11.45
CA VAL A 510 -2.59 -0.01 -11.68
C VAL A 510 -1.96 -1.03 -10.73
N LYS A 511 -1.11 -1.89 -11.28
CA LYS A 511 -0.35 -2.91 -10.55
C LYS A 511 1.12 -2.55 -10.57
N TYR A 512 1.73 -2.58 -9.40
CA TYR A 512 3.17 -2.31 -9.20
C TYR A 512 3.85 -3.54 -8.68
N ALA A 513 5.00 -3.85 -9.25
CA ALA A 513 5.87 -4.87 -8.70
C ALA A 513 7.33 -4.40 -8.77
N GLY A 514 8.16 -4.94 -7.89
CA GLY A 514 9.59 -4.68 -7.92
C GLY A 514 10.39 -5.93 -7.67
N ALA A 515 11.60 -5.97 -8.25
CA ALA A 515 12.56 -7.03 -8.00
C ALA A 515 13.98 -6.47 -8.09
N ASN A 516 14.95 -7.17 -7.47
CA ASN A 516 16.35 -6.82 -7.65
C ASN A 516 16.88 -7.32 -9.00
N THR A 517 17.98 -6.74 -9.48
CA THR A 517 18.63 -7.15 -10.74
C THR A 517 19.67 -8.25 -10.55
N ALA A 518 19.82 -8.83 -9.35
CA ALA A 518 20.85 -9.83 -9.07
C ALA A 518 20.59 -11.20 -9.74
N THR A 519 19.31 -11.48 -10.03
CA THR A 519 18.89 -12.73 -10.67
C THR A 519 18.07 -12.44 -11.91
N THR A 520 17.92 -13.42 -12.79
CA THR A 520 16.98 -13.34 -13.91
C THR A 520 15.56 -13.26 -13.38
N THR A 521 14.77 -12.34 -13.93
CA THR A 521 13.35 -12.18 -13.63
C THR A 521 12.52 -12.49 -14.85
N THR A 522 11.56 -13.40 -14.73
CA THR A 522 10.54 -13.63 -15.74
C THR A 522 9.26 -12.90 -15.34
N VAL A 523 8.81 -11.99 -16.17
CA VAL A 523 7.50 -11.34 -16.05
C VAL A 523 6.50 -12.18 -16.80
N PHE A 524 5.35 -12.47 -16.20
CA PHE A 524 4.23 -13.13 -16.84
C PHE A 524 2.97 -12.28 -16.64
N LEU A 525 2.29 -11.99 -17.75
CA LEU A 525 1.06 -11.20 -17.79
C LEU A 525 -0.09 -12.09 -18.25
N ARG A 526 -1.26 -11.96 -17.62
CA ARG A 526 -2.47 -12.68 -17.99
C ARG A 526 -3.65 -11.72 -18.09
N GLY A 527 -4.27 -11.66 -19.26
CA GLY A 527 -5.44 -10.83 -19.49
C GLY A 527 -6.65 -11.27 -18.66
N GLU A 528 -7.43 -10.31 -18.20
CA GLU A 528 -8.65 -10.51 -17.40
C GLU A 528 -9.91 -10.20 -18.19
N ALA A 529 -9.84 -9.27 -19.15
CA ALA A 529 -10.96 -8.81 -19.95
C ALA A 529 -10.53 -8.41 -21.36
N LEU A 530 -11.49 -8.16 -22.23
CA LEU A 530 -11.26 -7.55 -23.56
C LEU A 530 -11.06 -6.04 -23.37
N SER A 531 -9.85 -5.54 -23.52
CA SER A 531 -9.45 -4.13 -23.39
C SER A 531 -8.02 -3.91 -23.90
N SER A 532 -7.28 -2.95 -23.35
CA SER A 532 -5.85 -2.77 -23.61
C SER A 532 -5.08 -2.52 -22.32
N PHE A 533 -3.77 -2.78 -22.31
CA PHE A 533 -2.89 -2.51 -21.19
C PHE A 533 -1.66 -1.69 -21.62
N THR A 534 -1.11 -0.94 -20.68
CA THR A 534 0.20 -0.31 -20.77
C THR A 534 1.11 -0.90 -19.70
N PHE A 535 2.29 -1.36 -20.10
CA PHE A 535 3.28 -1.96 -19.21
C PHE A 535 4.61 -1.26 -19.35
N SER A 536 5.17 -0.80 -18.23
CA SER A 536 6.48 -0.14 -18.19
C SER A 536 7.44 -0.80 -17.20
N ILE A 537 8.74 -0.69 -17.50
CA ILE A 537 9.82 -1.23 -16.68
C ILE A 537 10.88 -0.16 -16.50
N ASP A 538 11.13 0.22 -15.26
CA ASP A 538 12.22 1.12 -14.88
C ASP A 538 13.35 0.36 -14.20
N GLU A 539 14.58 0.70 -14.54
CA GLU A 539 15.75 0.32 -13.76
C GLU A 539 16.15 1.48 -12.87
N ILE A 540 16.11 1.26 -11.56
CA ILE A 540 16.25 2.30 -10.53
C ILE A 540 17.50 2.03 -9.70
N GLN A 541 18.23 3.09 -9.36
CA GLN A 541 19.32 3.07 -8.39
C GLN A 541 19.12 4.18 -7.36
N GLY A 542 18.90 3.84 -6.10
CA GLY A 542 18.37 4.78 -5.13
C GLY A 542 16.97 5.24 -5.52
N ASN A 543 16.77 6.55 -5.69
CA ASN A 543 15.53 7.13 -6.21
C ASN A 543 15.62 7.49 -7.71
N ASP A 544 16.79 7.34 -8.33
CA ASP A 544 17.00 7.76 -9.70
C ASP A 544 16.69 6.62 -10.68
N VAL A 545 15.94 6.93 -11.73
CA VAL A 545 15.80 6.05 -12.89
C VAL A 545 17.10 6.11 -13.68
N VAL A 546 17.84 5.01 -13.73
CA VAL A 546 19.18 4.95 -14.35
C VAL A 546 19.19 4.32 -15.73
N ALA A 547 18.12 3.63 -16.11
CA ALA A 547 17.86 3.25 -17.48
C ALA A 547 16.40 3.55 -17.78
N THR A 548 16.17 4.22 -18.89
CA THR A 548 14.86 4.64 -19.36
C THR A 548 13.96 3.43 -19.50
N SER A 549 12.73 3.62 -19.06
CA SER A 549 11.69 2.63 -19.12
C SER A 549 11.56 2.04 -20.53
N THR A 550 11.48 0.75 -20.56
CA THR A 550 10.94 0.06 -21.72
C THR A 550 9.43 0.06 -21.56
N ALA A 551 8.70 0.72 -22.45
CA ALA A 551 7.25 0.81 -22.39
C ALA A 551 6.59 0.01 -23.52
N PHE A 552 5.49 -0.67 -23.20
CA PHE A 552 4.58 -1.36 -24.10
C PHE A 552 3.22 -0.68 -23.95
N ILE A 553 2.93 0.23 -24.87
CA ILE A 553 1.81 1.19 -24.72
C ILE A 553 0.58 0.67 -25.41
N ASN A 554 -0.55 0.62 -24.71
CA ASN A 554 -1.87 0.33 -25.26
C ASN A 554 -1.93 -0.98 -26.07
N ILE A 555 -1.48 -2.09 -25.47
CA ILE A 555 -1.52 -3.41 -26.11
C ILE A 555 -2.91 -4.01 -25.94
N PRO A 556 -3.68 -4.26 -27.01
CA PRO A 556 -4.99 -4.89 -26.88
C PRO A 556 -4.88 -6.33 -26.34
N VAL A 557 -5.78 -6.68 -25.45
CA VAL A 557 -5.77 -7.93 -24.67
C VAL A 557 -7.17 -8.53 -24.57
N THR A 558 -7.25 -9.83 -24.34
CA THR A 558 -8.49 -10.55 -24.00
C THR A 558 -8.26 -11.40 -22.75
N ALA A 559 -9.32 -11.94 -22.15
CA ALA A 559 -9.21 -12.88 -21.03
C ALA A 559 -8.42 -14.18 -21.37
N SER A 560 -8.17 -14.47 -22.64
CA SER A 560 -7.36 -15.61 -23.08
C SER A 560 -5.90 -15.24 -23.32
N THR A 561 -5.59 -13.94 -23.43
CA THR A 561 -4.25 -13.46 -23.78
C THR A 561 -3.27 -13.73 -22.64
N THR A 562 -2.10 -14.27 -23.00
CA THR A 562 -0.94 -14.33 -22.09
C THR A 562 0.26 -13.65 -22.74
N ALA A 563 1.13 -13.07 -21.89
CA ALA A 563 2.38 -12.53 -22.38
C ALA A 563 3.51 -12.82 -21.38
N ALA A 564 4.72 -12.99 -21.90
CA ALA A 564 5.88 -13.27 -21.08
C ALA A 564 7.12 -12.49 -21.54
N MET A 565 7.98 -12.17 -20.57
CA MET A 565 9.23 -11.47 -20.81
C MET A 565 10.30 -12.00 -19.86
N VAL A 566 11.53 -12.13 -20.36
CA VAL A 566 12.68 -12.52 -19.54
C VAL A 566 13.67 -11.38 -19.46
N ILE A 567 13.92 -10.90 -18.24
CA ILE A 567 14.93 -9.89 -17.95
C ILE A 567 16.15 -10.59 -17.36
N PRO A 568 17.33 -10.51 -17.99
CA PRO A 568 18.52 -11.17 -17.50
C PRO A 568 19.03 -10.54 -16.21
N ALA A 569 19.82 -11.28 -15.46
CA ALA A 569 20.58 -10.72 -14.34
C ALA A 569 21.44 -9.53 -14.83
N GLY A 570 21.44 -8.44 -14.04
CA GLY A 570 22.06 -7.17 -14.41
C GLY A 570 21.09 -6.11 -14.94
N GLY A 571 19.84 -6.46 -15.19
CA GLY A 571 18.76 -5.53 -15.55
C GLY A 571 18.61 -5.27 -17.05
N ILE A 572 17.88 -4.21 -17.40
CA ILE A 572 17.49 -3.86 -18.78
C ILE A 572 18.51 -3.00 -19.52
N SER A 573 19.48 -2.41 -18.84
CA SER A 573 20.47 -1.49 -19.42
C SER A 573 21.33 -2.12 -20.51
N SER A 574 21.48 -3.45 -20.52
CA SER A 574 22.36 -4.17 -21.43
C SER A 574 21.65 -4.74 -22.66
N LEU A 575 20.34 -4.99 -22.58
CA LEU A 575 19.52 -5.54 -23.65
C LEU A 575 18.07 -5.15 -23.41
N PRO A 576 17.42 -4.42 -24.33
CA PRO A 576 15.97 -4.16 -24.25
C PRO A 576 15.22 -5.49 -24.18
N PRO A 577 14.32 -5.67 -23.21
CA PRO A 577 13.55 -6.89 -23.10
C PRO A 577 12.47 -6.96 -24.19
N GLU A 578 12.19 -8.16 -24.68
CA GLU A 578 11.14 -8.45 -25.65
C GLU A 578 9.93 -9.05 -24.95
N LEU A 579 8.73 -8.56 -25.27
CA LEU A 579 7.46 -9.09 -24.80
C LEU A 579 6.89 -10.07 -25.81
N VAL A 580 6.81 -11.33 -25.45
CA VAL A 580 6.24 -12.41 -26.27
C VAL A 580 4.78 -12.59 -25.89
N ILE A 581 3.87 -12.56 -26.86
CA ILE A 581 2.42 -12.54 -26.65
C ILE A 581 1.75 -13.70 -27.40
N ASP A 582 0.96 -14.49 -26.68
CA ASP A 582 -0.03 -15.41 -27.19
C ASP A 582 -1.40 -14.73 -27.01
N VAL A 583 -1.97 -14.24 -28.12
CA VAL A 583 -3.17 -13.39 -28.10
C VAL A 583 -4.44 -14.18 -27.85
N ASP A 584 -4.52 -15.39 -28.46
CA ASP A 584 -5.73 -16.22 -28.46
C ASP A 584 -5.70 -17.36 -27.41
N GLY A 585 -4.59 -17.51 -26.68
CA GLY A 585 -4.43 -18.49 -25.61
C GLY A 585 -4.31 -19.93 -26.09
N ASP A 586 -3.85 -20.14 -27.33
CA ASP A 586 -3.72 -21.48 -27.90
C ASP A 586 -2.38 -22.17 -27.55
N GLY A 587 -1.51 -21.46 -26.80
CA GLY A 587 -0.19 -21.90 -26.37
C GLY A 587 0.90 -21.70 -27.43
N THR A 588 0.61 -20.94 -28.47
CA THR A 588 1.55 -20.59 -29.56
C THR A 588 1.78 -19.08 -29.55
N ASP A 589 3.03 -18.66 -29.51
CA ASP A 589 3.39 -17.24 -29.54
C ASP A 589 2.94 -16.64 -30.92
N ASP A 590 2.07 -15.63 -30.86
CA ASP A 590 1.56 -14.91 -32.05
C ASP A 590 2.46 -13.73 -32.43
N LEU A 591 3.11 -13.11 -31.44
CA LEU A 591 3.77 -11.82 -31.57
C LEU A 591 4.93 -11.66 -30.61
N MET A 592 5.97 -10.95 -31.02
CA MET A 592 7.08 -10.49 -30.19
C MET A 592 7.24 -8.98 -30.39
N LEU A 593 7.18 -8.25 -29.30
CA LEU A 593 7.29 -6.78 -29.28
C LEU A 593 8.57 -6.33 -28.61
N GLU A 594 9.27 -5.41 -29.24
CA GLU A 594 10.28 -4.58 -28.59
C GLU A 594 9.58 -3.38 -27.94
N GLY A 595 10.00 -2.99 -26.75
CA GLY A 595 9.46 -1.80 -26.08
C GLY A 595 9.78 -0.53 -26.89
N SER A 596 8.79 0.36 -27.02
CA SER A 596 8.88 1.57 -27.82
C SER A 596 7.95 2.66 -27.30
N GLU A 597 8.44 3.88 -27.15
CA GLU A 597 7.62 5.05 -26.86
C GLU A 597 6.63 5.39 -28.00
N GLU A 598 6.91 4.95 -29.24
CA GLU A 598 6.00 5.12 -30.38
C GLU A 598 4.82 4.12 -30.35
N GLY A 599 4.84 3.17 -29.41
CA GLY A 599 3.86 2.11 -29.25
C GLY A 599 3.86 1.10 -30.40
N ILE A 600 2.87 0.22 -30.41
CA ILE A 600 2.74 -0.94 -31.31
C ILE A 600 2.52 -0.55 -32.76
N SER A 601 3.09 -1.31 -33.74
CA SER A 601 2.94 -1.05 -35.15
C SER A 601 1.55 -1.45 -35.68
N ALA A 602 1.17 -0.89 -36.85
CA ALA A 602 -0.08 -1.26 -37.50
C ALA A 602 -0.12 -2.74 -37.92
N ALA A 603 1.03 -3.37 -38.21
CA ALA A 603 1.12 -4.78 -38.57
C ALA A 603 0.88 -5.68 -37.35
N ASP A 604 1.44 -5.30 -36.21
CA ASP A 604 1.27 -6.04 -34.97
C ASP A 604 -0.17 -5.91 -34.46
N LEU A 605 -0.78 -4.70 -34.52
CA LEU A 605 -2.20 -4.50 -34.24
C LEU A 605 -3.12 -5.35 -35.10
N LEU A 606 -2.78 -5.59 -36.39
CA LEU A 606 -3.53 -6.51 -37.27
C LEU A 606 -3.41 -7.97 -36.81
N THR A 607 -2.23 -8.38 -36.32
CA THR A 607 -2.02 -9.71 -35.74
C THR A 607 -2.87 -9.88 -34.49
N ILE A 608 -2.81 -8.91 -33.57
CA ILE A 608 -3.63 -8.91 -32.35
C ILE A 608 -5.13 -8.92 -32.69
N LEU A 609 -5.58 -8.07 -33.62
CA LEU A 609 -6.99 -8.04 -34.04
C LEU A 609 -7.48 -9.40 -34.55
N LYS A 610 -6.63 -10.17 -35.24
CA LYS A 610 -6.97 -11.53 -35.65
C LYS A 610 -7.06 -12.49 -34.47
N GLY A 611 -6.14 -12.41 -33.55
CA GLY A 611 -6.18 -13.20 -32.31
C GLY A 611 -7.45 -12.89 -31.51
N ILE A 612 -7.77 -11.62 -31.24
CA ILE A 612 -9.00 -11.20 -30.57
C ILE A 612 -10.23 -11.84 -31.20
N VAL A 613 -10.35 -11.78 -32.54
CA VAL A 613 -11.49 -12.36 -33.26
C VAL A 613 -11.64 -13.86 -33.00
N LYS A 614 -10.56 -14.60 -32.79
CA LYS A 614 -10.59 -16.02 -32.47
C LYS A 614 -11.04 -16.32 -31.03
N THR A 615 -10.85 -15.37 -30.11
CA THR A 615 -11.30 -15.54 -28.71
C THR A 615 -12.78 -15.22 -28.53
N LEU A 616 -13.41 -14.49 -29.46
CA LEU A 616 -14.84 -14.18 -29.40
C LEU A 616 -15.69 -15.45 -29.67
N ASP A 617 -16.76 -15.66 -28.93
CA ASP A 617 -17.68 -16.78 -29.14
C ASP A 617 -18.54 -16.59 -30.40
N LEU A 618 -17.89 -16.57 -31.55
CA LEU A 618 -18.53 -16.38 -32.85
C LEU A 618 -18.82 -17.70 -33.54
N PRO A 619 -19.98 -17.83 -34.21
CA PRO A 619 -20.19 -18.94 -35.12
C PRO A 619 -19.10 -18.98 -36.20
N ASP A 620 -18.54 -20.16 -36.55
CA ASP A 620 -17.44 -20.36 -37.50
C ASP A 620 -17.56 -19.54 -38.80
N ASN A 621 -18.77 -19.45 -39.35
CA ASN A 621 -18.99 -18.70 -40.59
C ASN A 621 -18.92 -17.17 -40.38
N LYS A 622 -19.08 -16.69 -39.19
CA LYS A 622 -18.97 -15.27 -38.82
C LYS A 622 -17.53 -14.92 -38.53
N GLU A 623 -16.85 -15.71 -37.73
CA GLU A 623 -15.42 -15.61 -37.49
C GLU A 623 -14.63 -15.59 -38.81
N LYS A 624 -14.79 -16.62 -39.64
CA LYS A 624 -14.16 -16.67 -40.97
C LYS A 624 -14.45 -15.45 -41.84
N LYS A 625 -15.65 -14.88 -41.72
CA LYS A 625 -16.01 -13.68 -42.48
C LYS A 625 -15.29 -12.43 -41.95
N LEU A 626 -15.16 -12.31 -40.64
CA LEU A 626 -14.48 -11.18 -39.99
C LEU A 626 -12.97 -11.25 -40.28
N LEU A 627 -12.34 -12.41 -40.05
CA LEU A 627 -10.94 -12.67 -40.37
C LEU A 627 -10.63 -12.40 -41.90
N LYS A 628 -11.54 -12.79 -42.79
CA LYS A 628 -11.40 -12.47 -44.23
C LYS A 628 -11.46 -10.97 -44.50
N SER A 629 -12.23 -10.21 -43.74
CA SER A 629 -12.32 -8.76 -43.90
C SER A 629 -11.07 -8.07 -43.36
N ILE A 630 -10.51 -8.53 -42.23
CA ILE A 630 -9.22 -8.09 -41.70
C ILE A 630 -8.09 -8.39 -42.70
N GLY A 631 -8.03 -9.62 -43.24
CA GLY A 631 -7.03 -10.00 -44.27
C GLY A 631 -7.12 -9.20 -45.57
N LYS A 632 -8.24 -8.54 -45.89
CA LYS A 632 -8.31 -7.57 -46.97
C LYS A 632 -7.62 -6.25 -46.62
N VAL A 633 -7.83 -5.74 -45.40
CA VAL A 633 -7.13 -4.52 -44.91
C VAL A 633 -5.62 -4.77 -44.95
N GLU A 634 -5.16 -5.88 -44.39
CA GLU A 634 -3.75 -6.26 -44.38
C GLU A 634 -3.16 -6.33 -45.81
N LYS A 635 -3.86 -6.93 -46.76
CA LYS A 635 -3.42 -6.99 -48.14
C LYS A 635 -3.34 -5.65 -48.83
N GLU A 636 -4.24 -4.72 -48.52
CA GLU A 636 -4.17 -3.38 -49.11
C GLU A 636 -3.08 -2.54 -48.46
N LEU A 637 -2.81 -2.70 -47.18
CA LEU A 637 -1.68 -2.05 -46.46
C LEU A 637 -0.31 -2.57 -46.96
N ALA A 638 -0.19 -3.84 -47.26
CA ALA A 638 1.06 -4.44 -47.76
C ALA A 638 1.37 -4.15 -49.26
N LYS A 639 0.44 -3.51 -50.00
CA LYS A 639 0.64 -3.23 -51.42
C LYS A 639 1.24 -1.86 -51.65
N GLU A 640 2.41 -1.81 -52.24
CA GLU A 640 2.94 -0.60 -52.84
C GLU A 640 2.23 -0.32 -54.20
N HIS A 641 1.39 0.68 -54.24
CA HIS A 641 0.77 1.14 -55.47
C HIS A 641 1.60 2.24 -56.14
N LYS A 642 1.73 2.17 -57.47
CA LYS A 642 2.40 3.23 -58.26
C LYS A 642 1.76 4.63 -58.08
N ASN A 643 0.53 4.70 -57.60
CA ASN A 643 -0.20 5.93 -57.33
C ASN A 643 -0.71 5.93 -55.89
N LYS A 644 -0.08 6.76 -55.00
CA LYS A 644 -0.42 6.93 -53.60
C LYS A 644 -1.89 7.31 -53.34
N LYS A 645 -2.54 8.04 -54.26
CA LYS A 645 -3.95 8.41 -54.13
C LYS A 645 -4.90 7.20 -54.32
N VAL A 646 -4.56 6.28 -55.23
CA VAL A 646 -5.34 5.06 -55.45
C VAL A 646 -5.14 4.09 -54.30
N GLU A 647 -3.91 4.00 -53.79
CA GLU A 647 -3.57 3.21 -52.60
C GLU A 647 -4.40 3.65 -51.40
N LYS A 648 -4.32 4.92 -51.05
CA LYS A 648 -5.08 5.51 -49.96
C LYS A 648 -6.59 5.28 -50.09
N GLN A 649 -7.14 5.39 -51.30
CA GLN A 649 -8.57 5.20 -51.54
C GLN A 649 -9.01 3.74 -51.35
N LYS A 650 -8.19 2.76 -51.78
CA LYS A 650 -8.49 1.34 -51.61
C LYS A 650 -8.39 0.88 -50.18
N THR A 651 -7.38 1.39 -49.46
CA THR A 651 -7.20 1.11 -48.05
C THR A 651 -8.37 1.68 -47.25
N LYS A 652 -8.78 2.93 -47.49
CA LYS A 652 -10.00 3.49 -46.88
C LYS A 652 -11.25 2.65 -47.14
N GLN A 653 -11.40 2.11 -48.34
CA GLN A 653 -12.55 1.28 -48.67
C GLN A 653 -12.49 -0.06 -47.89
N ALA A 654 -11.29 -0.66 -47.76
CA ALA A 654 -11.14 -1.90 -46.98
C ALA A 654 -11.48 -1.73 -45.51
N PHE A 655 -11.04 -0.62 -44.87
CA PHE A 655 -11.43 -0.28 -43.52
C PHE A 655 -12.95 -0.05 -43.38
N LYS A 656 -13.54 0.70 -44.30
CA LYS A 656 -14.99 0.93 -44.32
C LYS A 656 -15.77 -0.40 -44.45
N ASP A 657 -15.34 -1.30 -45.31
CA ASP A 657 -15.98 -2.60 -45.46
C ASP A 657 -15.88 -3.44 -44.20
N LEU A 658 -14.75 -3.38 -43.47
CA LEU A 658 -14.55 -4.07 -42.18
C LEU A 658 -15.47 -3.51 -41.11
N LEU A 659 -15.50 -2.18 -40.91
CA LEU A 659 -16.39 -1.51 -39.97
C LEU A 659 -17.88 -1.78 -40.23
N GLU A 660 -18.29 -1.89 -41.50
CA GLU A 660 -19.65 -2.27 -41.87
C GLU A 660 -19.98 -3.74 -41.52
N VAL A 661 -18.98 -4.63 -41.53
CA VAL A 661 -19.19 -6.02 -41.08
C VAL A 661 -19.41 -6.03 -39.55
N ILE A 662 -18.61 -5.31 -38.76
CA ILE A 662 -18.76 -5.20 -37.31
C ILE A 662 -20.13 -4.61 -36.96
N LYS A 663 -20.49 -3.45 -37.51
CA LYS A 663 -21.79 -2.82 -37.31
C LYS A 663 -22.98 -3.73 -37.62
N ARG A 664 -22.85 -4.57 -38.65
CA ARG A 664 -23.88 -5.55 -38.98
C ARG A 664 -23.93 -6.70 -37.99
N PHE A 665 -22.80 -7.12 -37.46
CA PHE A 665 -22.74 -8.20 -36.47
C PHE A 665 -23.32 -7.72 -35.12
N GLU A 666 -22.97 -6.55 -34.68
CA GLU A 666 -23.57 -5.88 -33.53
C GLU A 666 -25.10 -5.74 -33.65
N LYS A 667 -25.59 -5.16 -34.76
CA LYS A 667 -27.05 -5.01 -35.01
C LYS A 667 -27.80 -6.35 -35.02
N LYS A 668 -27.12 -7.49 -35.29
CA LYS A 668 -27.71 -8.82 -35.31
C LYS A 668 -27.52 -9.59 -34.00
N GLY A 669 -26.91 -8.99 -32.97
CA GLY A 669 -26.56 -9.64 -31.70
C GLY A 669 -25.54 -10.77 -31.88
N VAL A 670 -24.67 -10.69 -32.91
CA VAL A 670 -23.55 -11.60 -33.09
C VAL A 670 -22.33 -11.14 -32.35
N LEU A 671 -22.19 -9.83 -32.13
CA LEU A 671 -21.27 -9.16 -31.24
C LEU A 671 -22.08 -8.40 -30.21
N THR A 672 -21.59 -8.31 -28.97
CA THR A 672 -22.09 -7.37 -27.98
C THR A 672 -21.72 -5.93 -28.39
N ALA A 673 -22.28 -4.94 -27.71
CA ALA A 673 -21.92 -3.54 -27.96
C ALA A 673 -20.46 -3.28 -27.58
N GLU A 674 -20.03 -3.84 -26.47
CA GLU A 674 -18.66 -3.77 -25.93
C GLU A 674 -17.65 -4.41 -26.89
N GLU A 675 -17.86 -5.67 -27.28
CA GLU A 675 -16.98 -6.34 -28.28
C GLU A 675 -16.88 -5.57 -29.61
N ALA A 676 -17.99 -4.99 -30.04
CA ALA A 676 -18.00 -4.20 -31.27
C ALA A 676 -17.24 -2.89 -31.15
N GLU A 677 -17.27 -2.25 -29.96
CA GLU A 677 -16.56 -1.00 -29.67
C GLU A 677 -15.06 -1.25 -29.61
N GLU A 678 -14.61 -2.24 -28.86
CA GLU A 678 -13.20 -2.63 -28.76
C GLU A 678 -12.58 -2.96 -30.13
N LEU A 679 -13.30 -3.74 -30.95
CA LEU A 679 -12.84 -4.01 -32.32
C LEU A 679 -12.75 -2.74 -33.19
N ARG A 680 -13.65 -1.76 -32.99
CA ARG A 680 -13.58 -0.45 -33.67
C ARG A 680 -12.38 0.35 -33.23
N GLU A 681 -12.09 0.33 -31.95
CA GLU A 681 -10.96 1.01 -31.36
C GLU A 681 -9.66 0.50 -31.98
N VAL A 682 -9.38 -0.81 -31.89
CA VAL A 682 -8.19 -1.40 -32.53
C VAL A 682 -8.09 -1.06 -34.00
N ILE A 683 -9.20 -1.13 -34.76
CA ILE A 683 -9.24 -0.76 -36.17
C ILE A 683 -8.93 0.73 -36.40
N THR A 684 -9.41 1.60 -35.55
CA THR A 684 -9.15 3.03 -35.62
C THR A 684 -7.66 3.33 -35.37
N ARG A 685 -7.07 2.71 -34.36
CA ARG A 685 -5.62 2.79 -34.09
C ARG A 685 -4.78 2.29 -35.30
N ILE A 686 -5.15 1.17 -35.93
CA ILE A 686 -4.48 0.71 -37.12
C ILE A 686 -4.57 1.77 -38.24
N ARG A 687 -5.74 2.35 -38.45
CA ARG A 687 -5.98 3.38 -39.46
C ARG A 687 -5.12 4.62 -39.22
N ASP A 688 -5.07 5.11 -38.00
CA ASP A 688 -4.37 6.35 -37.66
C ASP A 688 -2.85 6.19 -37.79
N LYS A 689 -2.28 5.04 -37.39
CA LYS A 689 -0.86 4.70 -37.65
C LYS A 689 -0.50 4.54 -39.13
N THR A 690 -1.47 4.30 -40.01
CA THR A 690 -1.23 4.19 -41.43
C THR A 690 -1.44 5.48 -42.23
N SER A 691 -1.79 6.59 -41.54
CA SER A 691 -2.06 7.91 -42.17
C SER A 691 -3.12 7.84 -43.27
N VAL A 692 -4.09 6.92 -43.18
CA VAL A 692 -5.11 6.61 -44.22
C VAL A 692 -6.54 7.24 -43.89
#